data_5fbb838cb6f277c6ffe8263b9f5a047c
#
_entry.id   5fbb838cb6f277c6ffe8263b9f5a047c
#
_cell.length_a   1.000
_cell.length_b   1.000
_cell.length_c   1.000
_cell.angle_alpha   90.00
_cell.angle_beta   90.00
_cell.angle_gamma   90.00
#
_symmetry.space_group_name_H-M   'P 1'
#
loop_
_entity.id
_entity.type
_entity.pdbx_description
1 polymer ?
#
loop_
_entity_poly.entity_id
_entity_poly.type
_entity_poly.pdbx_seq_one_letter_code
_entity_poly.pdbx_strand_id
1 'polypeptide(L)'
;MGITARGAWESVKRHFREMNFDTQSTDFTVVGVGDMSGDVFGNGMLLSRHIRLIAAFDHRHVFLDPTPDAATSFEERARLFALPRSSWADYDAALISTGGGVYPRTAKSIPISPQVQAALGISASVLAPNELIRAILLAEADLLYNGGVGTYVKSSAETHQQVGDRTNDAVRVNGAELRVKVVAEGGNLGLTQLGRIEFAQRGGRINTDAIDNSAGVDCSDHEVNIKILLGLVVADGEMTEKQRNALLAEMTDEVGLLVLKDNYAQTQALSIAKRHEAETLDAEARMMRFLERAGRLKRRIEFLPSDDEIAERAAAKSGLTSPERAVLLAYGKMWLYDELLESSVPEDALVADMLPDYFPKPLQQRYSETMQRHPLKREILATHLTNALVNRVGCTFVHRLMEETDACPSDIVRAALMVRDVFDLDDLWRSIDGLDNIVADEVQARMFVDVVRLLDDTSLWFLRHLKHNGSGAHEARGLLARCREAAQRLAPQLPALLPAPQLDAWYARRRELEDAGVESSLAARVASGEIATAVLDSAEVAACSERSLELVASVYFGIGTLLDYRGIAERAMALPIATHWDLLARAAALEELARLKRALTVSALEQSRGIDAPDVIVESWRAKRQDALDRYTRLLAELRASGGASLSMLLVVVREMAVLERA
;
A
#
# COMPACT_ATOMS: atom_id res chain seq x y z
N MET A 1 -17.43 -16.78 -11.99
CA MET A 1 -16.37 -15.74 -11.88
C MET A 1 -15.09 -16.27 -11.21
N GLY A 2 -15.18 -17.19 -10.25
CA GLY A 2 -14.03 -17.64 -9.44
C GLY A 2 -13.31 -16.48 -8.75
N ILE A 3 -14.06 -15.44 -8.35
CA ILE A 3 -13.48 -14.15 -7.93
C ILE A 3 -12.65 -14.28 -6.66
N THR A 4 -13.06 -15.12 -5.72
CA THR A 4 -12.31 -15.39 -4.48
C THR A 4 -10.92 -15.97 -4.79
N ALA A 5 -10.84 -16.94 -5.69
CA ALA A 5 -9.57 -17.52 -6.12
C ALA A 5 -8.69 -16.49 -6.87
N ARG A 6 -9.30 -15.67 -7.72
CA ARG A 6 -8.61 -14.59 -8.44
C ARG A 6 -8.03 -13.56 -7.47
N GLY A 7 -8.78 -13.19 -6.42
CA GLY A 7 -8.29 -12.29 -5.37
C GLY A 7 -7.11 -12.88 -4.59
N ALA A 8 -7.22 -14.15 -4.16
CA ALA A 8 -6.12 -14.86 -3.52
C ALA A 8 -4.87 -14.95 -4.43
N TRP A 9 -5.09 -15.02 -5.73
CA TRP A 9 -4.00 -15.03 -6.70
C TRP A 9 -3.26 -13.69 -6.83
N GLU A 10 -3.93 -12.56 -6.55
CA GLU A 10 -3.23 -11.26 -6.44
C GLU A 10 -2.20 -11.28 -5.30
N SER A 11 -2.54 -11.89 -4.15
CA SER A 11 -1.58 -12.11 -3.05
C SER A 11 -0.45 -13.05 -3.47
N VAL A 12 -0.74 -14.16 -4.17
CA VAL A 12 0.30 -15.06 -4.72
C VAL A 12 1.27 -14.27 -5.60
N LYS A 13 0.75 -13.56 -6.60
CA LYS A 13 1.59 -12.75 -7.50
C LYS A 13 2.45 -11.74 -6.73
N ARG A 14 1.88 -11.05 -5.71
CA ARG A 14 2.61 -10.09 -4.90
C ARG A 14 3.76 -10.73 -4.14
N HIS A 15 3.51 -11.84 -3.44
CA HIS A 15 4.54 -12.55 -2.69
C HIS A 15 5.68 -13.08 -3.58
N PHE A 16 5.37 -13.53 -4.80
CA PHE A 16 6.38 -13.98 -5.74
C PHE A 16 7.17 -12.81 -6.35
N ARG A 17 6.52 -11.67 -6.64
CA ARG A 17 7.22 -10.44 -7.09
C ARG A 17 8.22 -9.94 -6.04
N GLU A 18 7.91 -10.01 -4.74
CA GLU A 18 8.86 -9.69 -3.66
C GLU A 18 10.14 -10.54 -3.74
N MET A 19 10.10 -11.68 -4.42
CA MET A 19 11.24 -12.55 -4.71
C MET A 19 11.81 -12.34 -6.12
N ASN A 20 11.33 -11.34 -6.86
CA ASN A 20 11.62 -11.10 -8.27
C ASN A 20 11.32 -12.33 -9.14
N PHE A 21 10.19 -12.98 -8.88
CA PHE A 21 9.76 -14.18 -9.58
C PHE A 21 8.37 -13.96 -10.21
N ASP A 22 8.27 -14.20 -11.52
CA ASP A 22 7.00 -14.10 -12.23
C ASP A 22 6.32 -15.46 -12.38
N THR A 23 5.19 -15.64 -11.72
CA THR A 23 4.37 -16.85 -11.77
C THR A 23 3.70 -17.10 -13.11
N GLN A 24 3.74 -16.14 -14.04
CA GLN A 24 3.12 -16.25 -15.35
C GLN A 24 4.10 -16.67 -16.46
N SER A 25 5.39 -16.74 -16.14
CA SER A 25 6.45 -17.04 -17.11
C SER A 25 7.44 -18.10 -16.63
N THR A 26 7.41 -18.46 -15.33
CA THR A 26 8.39 -19.38 -14.74
C THR A 26 7.69 -20.47 -13.94
N ASP A 27 8.11 -21.73 -14.13
CA ASP A 27 7.58 -22.89 -13.44
C ASP A 27 7.90 -22.86 -11.94
N PHE A 28 6.91 -23.18 -11.11
CA PHE A 28 7.03 -23.26 -9.65
C PHE A 28 6.21 -24.41 -9.07
N THR A 29 6.67 -24.91 -7.94
CA THR A 29 6.06 -26.07 -7.27
C THR A 29 4.94 -25.66 -6.34
N VAL A 30 3.85 -26.42 -6.35
CA VAL A 30 2.66 -26.17 -5.53
C VAL A 30 2.26 -27.43 -4.78
N VAL A 31 1.93 -27.26 -3.51
CA VAL A 31 1.12 -28.20 -2.73
C VAL A 31 -0.20 -27.55 -2.37
N GLY A 32 -1.28 -28.33 -2.30
CA GLY A 32 -2.58 -27.72 -2.18
C GLY A 32 -3.60 -28.48 -1.31
N VAL A 33 -4.55 -27.71 -0.77
CA VAL A 33 -5.69 -28.20 -0.02
C VAL A 33 -6.95 -27.95 -0.84
N GLY A 34 -7.56 -29.00 -1.37
CA GLY A 34 -8.76 -28.93 -2.20
C GLY A 34 -8.74 -29.89 -3.37
N ASP A 35 -9.74 -29.81 -4.23
CA ASP A 35 -9.85 -30.53 -5.50
C ASP A 35 -10.30 -29.63 -6.64
N MET A 36 -10.19 -30.12 -7.88
CA MET A 36 -10.51 -29.32 -9.07
C MET A 36 -12.01 -29.02 -9.22
N SER A 37 -12.90 -29.72 -8.50
CA SER A 37 -14.34 -29.43 -8.50
C SER A 37 -14.70 -28.28 -7.53
N GLY A 38 -13.80 -27.93 -6.61
CA GLY A 38 -13.97 -26.83 -5.67
C GLY A 38 -13.77 -25.46 -6.35
N ASP A 39 -14.69 -24.51 -6.14
CA ASP A 39 -14.64 -23.19 -6.78
C ASP A 39 -13.31 -22.47 -6.50
N VAL A 40 -12.87 -22.44 -5.25
CA VAL A 40 -11.65 -21.72 -4.86
C VAL A 40 -10.39 -22.44 -5.32
N PHE A 41 -10.28 -23.74 -5.08
CA PHE A 41 -9.09 -24.50 -5.47
C PHE A 41 -9.00 -24.65 -6.99
N GLY A 42 -10.11 -25.07 -7.63
CA GLY A 42 -10.14 -25.33 -9.07
C GLY A 42 -9.82 -24.09 -9.89
N ASN A 43 -10.46 -22.95 -9.59
CA ASN A 43 -10.12 -21.69 -10.24
C ASN A 43 -8.66 -21.29 -9.96
N GLY A 44 -8.21 -21.38 -8.69
CA GLY A 44 -6.84 -20.99 -8.31
C GLY A 44 -5.76 -21.76 -9.07
N MET A 45 -5.94 -23.06 -9.22
CA MET A 45 -5.00 -23.93 -9.93
C MET A 45 -4.99 -23.76 -11.46
N LEU A 46 -5.85 -22.89 -11.99
CA LEU A 46 -5.91 -22.54 -13.42
C LEU A 46 -5.42 -21.10 -13.71
N LEU A 47 -4.98 -20.34 -12.69
CA LEU A 47 -4.56 -18.96 -12.87
C LEU A 47 -3.11 -18.80 -13.34
N SER A 48 -2.35 -19.92 -13.45
CA SER A 48 -1.05 -19.98 -14.12
C SER A 48 -0.83 -21.31 -14.81
N ARG A 49 -0.27 -21.27 -16.02
CA ARG A 49 0.17 -22.46 -16.77
C ARG A 49 1.49 -23.04 -16.25
N HIS A 50 2.16 -22.32 -15.36
CA HIS A 50 3.47 -22.67 -14.80
C HIS A 50 3.38 -23.40 -13.44
N ILE A 51 2.17 -23.75 -13.00
CA ILE A 51 1.96 -24.52 -11.78
C ILE A 51 2.39 -25.97 -11.98
N ARG A 52 3.39 -26.42 -11.22
CA ARG A 52 3.80 -27.80 -11.04
C ARG A 52 3.17 -28.30 -9.74
N LEU A 53 1.94 -28.85 -9.83
CA LEU A 53 1.20 -29.35 -8.67
C LEU A 53 1.76 -30.72 -8.25
N ILE A 54 2.65 -30.72 -7.26
CA ILE A 54 3.33 -31.94 -6.80
C ILE A 54 2.47 -32.80 -5.88
N ALA A 55 1.56 -32.20 -5.12
CA ALA A 55 0.61 -32.93 -4.29
C ALA A 55 -0.60 -32.04 -3.96
N ALA A 56 -1.75 -32.69 -3.78
CA ALA A 56 -2.94 -32.07 -3.22
C ALA A 56 -3.77 -33.09 -2.44
N PHE A 57 -4.65 -32.61 -1.58
CA PHE A 57 -5.61 -33.48 -0.89
C PHE A 57 -6.93 -32.75 -0.66
N ASP A 58 -7.98 -33.53 -0.65
CA ASP A 58 -9.33 -33.11 -0.28
C ASP A 58 -9.91 -34.02 0.83
N HIS A 59 -11.22 -34.00 1.01
CA HIS A 59 -11.91 -34.86 1.98
C HIS A 59 -11.99 -36.33 1.53
N ARG A 60 -11.71 -36.66 0.27
CA ARG A 60 -11.84 -37.99 -0.34
C ARG A 60 -10.50 -38.62 -0.72
N HIS A 61 -9.59 -37.87 -1.29
CA HIS A 61 -8.38 -38.35 -1.94
C HIS A 61 -7.12 -37.61 -1.54
N VAL A 62 -6.00 -38.26 -1.78
CA VAL A 62 -4.66 -37.65 -1.81
C VAL A 62 -4.12 -37.86 -3.23
N PHE A 63 -3.78 -36.76 -3.89
CA PHE A 63 -3.15 -36.71 -5.22
C PHE A 63 -1.66 -36.47 -5.06
N LEU A 64 -0.85 -37.24 -5.78
CA LEU A 64 0.61 -37.17 -5.81
C LEU A 64 1.10 -37.20 -7.26
N ASP A 65 1.87 -36.21 -7.65
CA ASP A 65 2.59 -36.16 -8.93
C ASP A 65 4.00 -35.56 -8.67
N PRO A 66 5.00 -36.41 -8.39
CA PRO A 66 6.29 -35.95 -7.87
C PRO A 66 7.11 -35.07 -8.84
N THR A 67 6.92 -35.23 -10.15
CA THR A 67 7.64 -34.46 -11.17
C THR A 67 6.71 -34.05 -12.32
N PRO A 68 5.65 -33.25 -12.04
CA PRO A 68 4.65 -32.92 -13.05
C PRO A 68 5.24 -32.05 -14.15
N ASP A 69 4.85 -32.34 -15.40
CA ASP A 69 5.01 -31.40 -16.49
C ASP A 69 3.94 -30.32 -16.38
N ALA A 70 4.34 -29.05 -16.30
CA ALA A 70 3.42 -27.94 -16.01
C ALA A 70 2.30 -27.81 -17.06
N ALA A 71 2.64 -27.95 -18.35
CA ALA A 71 1.68 -27.80 -19.44
C ALA A 71 0.67 -28.97 -19.47
N THR A 72 1.13 -30.21 -19.40
CA THR A 72 0.29 -31.40 -19.37
C THR A 72 -0.63 -31.40 -18.15
N SER A 73 -0.06 -31.07 -16.98
CA SER A 73 -0.82 -30.98 -15.72
C SER A 73 -1.87 -29.86 -15.76
N PHE A 74 -1.58 -28.73 -16.43
CA PHE A 74 -2.55 -27.66 -16.59
C PHE A 74 -3.76 -28.11 -17.42
N GLU A 75 -3.55 -28.73 -18.58
CA GLU A 75 -4.64 -29.18 -19.46
C GLU A 75 -5.51 -30.23 -18.77
N GLU A 76 -4.91 -31.11 -17.99
CA GLU A 76 -5.68 -32.13 -17.25
C GLU A 76 -6.45 -31.50 -16.08
N ARG A 77 -5.89 -30.55 -15.36
CA ARG A 77 -6.63 -29.79 -14.35
C ARG A 77 -7.79 -29.02 -14.96
N ALA A 78 -7.59 -28.41 -16.14
CA ALA A 78 -8.67 -27.70 -16.85
C ALA A 78 -9.79 -28.67 -17.27
N ARG A 79 -9.44 -29.89 -17.74
CA ARG A 79 -10.43 -30.94 -18.05
C ARG A 79 -11.23 -31.32 -16.80
N LEU A 80 -10.57 -31.58 -15.68
CA LEU A 80 -11.24 -31.91 -14.41
C LEU A 80 -12.15 -30.79 -13.92
N PHE A 81 -11.71 -29.53 -14.03
CA PHE A 81 -12.51 -28.38 -13.63
C PHE A 81 -13.79 -28.25 -14.45
N ALA A 82 -13.72 -28.57 -15.74
CA ALA A 82 -14.89 -28.54 -16.64
C ALA A 82 -15.81 -29.76 -16.44
N LEU A 83 -15.33 -30.85 -15.81
CA LEU A 83 -16.10 -32.05 -15.58
C LEU A 83 -17.01 -31.89 -14.35
N PRO A 84 -18.35 -31.96 -14.50
CA PRO A 84 -19.26 -31.82 -13.37
C PRO A 84 -19.00 -32.87 -12.26
N ARG A 85 -18.84 -32.40 -11.02
CA ARG A 85 -18.62 -33.23 -9.83
C ARG A 85 -17.36 -34.09 -9.92
N SER A 86 -16.32 -33.61 -10.58
CA SER A 86 -15.04 -34.30 -10.67
C SER A 86 -14.41 -34.55 -9.30
N SER A 87 -13.43 -35.40 -9.28
CA SER A 87 -12.57 -35.67 -8.12
C SER A 87 -11.15 -35.98 -8.58
N TRP A 88 -10.20 -36.06 -7.68
CA TRP A 88 -8.86 -36.52 -8.03
C TRP A 88 -8.84 -37.94 -8.65
N ALA A 89 -9.83 -38.81 -8.35
CA ALA A 89 -9.93 -40.12 -8.96
C ALA A 89 -10.24 -40.09 -10.47
N ASP A 90 -10.72 -38.98 -11.00
CA ASP A 90 -11.01 -38.79 -12.41
C ASP A 90 -9.78 -38.24 -13.19
N TYR A 91 -8.66 -38.00 -12.53
CA TYR A 91 -7.39 -37.61 -13.16
C TYR A 91 -6.85 -38.76 -13.99
N ASP A 92 -6.43 -38.51 -15.24
CA ASP A 92 -5.86 -39.56 -16.09
C ASP A 92 -4.51 -40.02 -15.51
N ALA A 93 -4.50 -41.27 -15.01
CA ALA A 93 -3.32 -41.89 -14.39
C ALA A 93 -2.10 -41.94 -15.33
N ALA A 94 -2.31 -41.96 -16.66
CA ALA A 94 -1.24 -41.97 -17.64
C ALA A 94 -0.48 -40.64 -17.74
N LEU A 95 -1.07 -39.52 -17.24
CA LEU A 95 -0.49 -38.21 -17.22
C LEU A 95 0.25 -37.91 -15.91
N ILE A 96 0.09 -38.77 -14.89
CA ILE A 96 0.82 -38.65 -13.63
C ILE A 96 2.25 -39.15 -13.83
N SER A 97 3.24 -38.37 -13.35
CA SER A 97 4.65 -38.75 -13.44
C SER A 97 4.97 -40.06 -12.68
N THR A 98 6.05 -40.71 -13.08
CA THR A 98 6.46 -42.01 -12.51
C THR A 98 6.54 -41.95 -10.98
N GLY A 99 5.83 -42.90 -10.33
CA GLY A 99 5.81 -43.04 -8.87
C GLY A 99 4.71 -42.23 -8.17
N GLY A 100 3.98 -41.37 -8.90
CA GLY A 100 2.80 -40.68 -8.40
C GLY A 100 1.52 -41.55 -8.46
N GLY A 101 0.39 -40.96 -8.08
CA GLY A 101 -0.91 -41.62 -8.11
C GLY A 101 -1.97 -40.91 -7.28
N VAL A 102 -3.20 -41.46 -7.34
CA VAL A 102 -4.34 -40.98 -6.55
C VAL A 102 -4.75 -42.04 -5.56
N TYR A 103 -4.88 -41.70 -4.31
CA TYR A 103 -5.17 -42.61 -3.22
C TYR A 103 -6.39 -42.17 -2.41
N PRO A 104 -7.33 -43.09 -2.07
CA PRO A 104 -8.45 -42.72 -1.21
C PRO A 104 -7.99 -42.51 0.25
N ARG A 105 -8.55 -41.53 0.92
CA ARG A 105 -8.28 -41.27 2.36
C ARG A 105 -8.75 -42.37 3.29
N THR A 106 -9.57 -43.30 2.78
CA THR A 106 -10.03 -44.50 3.50
C THR A 106 -9.03 -45.65 3.43
N ALA A 107 -7.94 -45.52 2.67
CA ALA A 107 -6.91 -46.56 2.60
C ALA A 107 -6.28 -46.79 3.98
N LYS A 108 -5.92 -48.04 4.29
CA LYS A 108 -5.20 -48.34 5.54
C LYS A 108 -3.74 -47.83 5.50
N SER A 109 -3.15 -47.92 4.33
CA SER A 109 -1.77 -47.47 4.07
C SER A 109 -1.60 -47.14 2.59
N ILE A 110 -0.70 -46.21 2.30
CA ILE A 110 -0.34 -45.73 0.96
C ILE A 110 1.13 -46.04 0.73
N PRO A 111 1.50 -46.76 -0.34
CA PRO A 111 2.88 -47.00 -0.70
C PRO A 111 3.49 -45.68 -1.22
N ILE A 112 4.69 -45.35 -0.77
CA ILE A 112 5.40 -44.14 -1.13
C ILE A 112 6.59 -44.51 -1.99
N SER A 113 6.56 -44.09 -3.25
CA SER A 113 7.64 -44.34 -4.20
C SER A 113 8.90 -43.53 -3.86
N PRO A 114 10.08 -43.95 -4.33
CA PRO A 114 11.31 -43.14 -4.17
C PRO A 114 11.18 -41.71 -4.73
N GLN A 115 10.40 -41.54 -5.81
CA GLN A 115 10.16 -40.24 -6.42
C GLN A 115 9.33 -39.32 -5.50
N VAL A 116 8.26 -39.87 -4.89
CA VAL A 116 7.44 -39.16 -3.91
C VAL A 116 8.25 -38.86 -2.64
N GLN A 117 9.10 -39.83 -2.19
CA GLN A 117 9.99 -39.58 -1.05
C GLN A 117 10.89 -38.38 -1.30
N ALA A 118 11.49 -38.30 -2.48
CA ALA A 118 12.33 -37.18 -2.87
C ALA A 118 11.55 -35.86 -2.96
N ALA A 119 10.35 -35.86 -3.58
CA ALA A 119 9.54 -34.67 -3.76
C ALA A 119 9.01 -34.09 -2.44
N LEU A 120 8.64 -34.95 -1.47
CA LEU A 120 8.13 -34.53 -0.17
C LEU A 120 9.23 -34.41 0.90
N GLY A 121 10.47 -34.86 0.60
CA GLY A 121 11.60 -34.84 1.53
C GLY A 121 11.40 -35.78 2.72
N ILE A 122 10.89 -37.00 2.47
CA ILE A 122 10.59 -38.03 3.49
C ILE A 122 11.32 -39.34 3.19
N SER A 123 11.54 -40.17 4.19
CA SER A 123 12.22 -41.47 4.05
C SER A 123 11.27 -42.66 4.16
N ALA A 124 10.04 -42.46 4.60
CA ALA A 124 9.06 -43.54 4.76
C ALA A 124 8.64 -44.12 3.41
N SER A 125 8.59 -45.45 3.30
CA SER A 125 8.13 -46.16 2.10
C SER A 125 6.64 -46.49 2.13
N VAL A 126 5.97 -46.34 3.29
CA VAL A 126 4.54 -46.54 3.49
C VAL A 126 4.07 -45.59 4.57
N LEU A 127 2.95 -44.91 4.34
CA LEU A 127 2.33 -43.99 5.30
C LEU A 127 0.80 -44.24 5.39
N ALA A 128 0.21 -43.98 6.55
CA ALA A 128 -1.23 -43.81 6.66
C ALA A 128 -1.66 -42.49 5.97
N PRO A 129 -2.91 -42.37 5.47
CA PRO A 129 -3.38 -41.17 4.77
C PRO A 129 -3.18 -39.88 5.55
N ASN A 130 -3.43 -39.87 6.86
CA ASN A 130 -3.22 -38.67 7.69
C ASN A 130 -1.73 -38.29 7.85
N GLU A 131 -0.85 -39.28 7.93
CA GLU A 131 0.60 -39.08 7.97
C GLU A 131 1.10 -38.51 6.63
N LEU A 132 0.56 -38.99 5.51
CA LEU A 132 0.90 -38.47 4.19
C LEU A 132 0.41 -37.06 4.00
N ILE A 133 -0.79 -36.69 4.48
CA ILE A 133 -1.29 -35.30 4.44
C ILE A 133 -0.37 -34.39 5.25
N ARG A 134 0.09 -34.80 6.43
CA ARG A 134 1.09 -34.06 7.19
C ARG A 134 2.40 -33.88 6.41
N ALA A 135 2.87 -34.93 5.74
CA ALA A 135 4.07 -34.87 4.91
C ALA A 135 3.90 -33.89 3.73
N ILE A 136 2.71 -33.83 3.12
CA ILE A 136 2.38 -32.85 2.05
C ILE A 136 2.41 -31.42 2.59
N LEU A 137 1.79 -31.17 3.74
CA LEU A 137 1.81 -29.84 4.37
C LEU A 137 3.23 -29.38 4.75
N LEU A 138 4.12 -30.33 5.07
CA LEU A 138 5.51 -30.08 5.43
C LEU A 138 6.49 -30.21 4.25
N ALA A 139 5.99 -30.38 3.03
CA ALA A 139 6.82 -30.49 1.84
C ALA A 139 7.56 -29.16 1.54
N GLU A 140 8.74 -29.28 0.98
CA GLU A 140 9.47 -28.14 0.46
C GLU A 140 8.93 -27.78 -0.94
N ALA A 141 8.14 -26.74 -1.00
CA ALA A 141 7.54 -26.23 -2.25
C ALA A 141 7.55 -24.70 -2.28
N ASP A 142 7.29 -24.13 -3.44
CA ASP A 142 7.23 -22.68 -3.58
C ASP A 142 5.93 -22.10 -2.99
N LEU A 143 4.80 -22.80 -3.16
CA LEU A 143 3.48 -22.36 -2.71
C LEU A 143 2.70 -23.48 -2.01
N LEU A 144 2.12 -23.16 -0.85
CA LEU A 144 0.98 -23.88 -0.28
C LEU A 144 -0.29 -23.08 -0.57
N TYR A 145 -1.17 -23.63 -1.43
CA TYR A 145 -2.45 -23.00 -1.76
C TYR A 145 -3.60 -23.67 -0.99
N ASN A 146 -4.21 -22.94 -0.06
CA ASN A 146 -5.38 -23.40 0.67
C ASN A 146 -6.67 -22.94 -0.03
N GLY A 147 -7.29 -23.86 -0.77
CA GLY A 147 -8.58 -23.65 -1.43
C GLY A 147 -9.71 -24.50 -0.83
N GLY A 148 -9.43 -25.20 0.27
CA GLY A 148 -10.35 -26.09 0.96
C GLY A 148 -10.85 -25.55 2.30
N VAL A 149 -11.69 -26.35 2.96
CA VAL A 149 -12.25 -26.06 4.29
C VAL A 149 -11.47 -26.79 5.37
N GLY A 150 -11.21 -26.12 6.49
CA GLY A 150 -10.55 -26.69 7.67
C GLY A 150 -9.28 -25.96 8.05
N THR A 151 -8.87 -26.07 9.34
CA THR A 151 -7.67 -25.43 9.88
C THR A 151 -6.54 -26.45 9.96
N TYR A 152 -5.60 -26.35 9.04
CA TYR A 152 -4.50 -27.29 8.84
C TYR A 152 -3.19 -26.86 9.51
N VAL A 153 -3.06 -25.58 9.86
CA VAL A 153 -1.85 -25.04 10.48
C VAL A 153 -2.21 -24.23 11.72
N LYS A 154 -1.47 -24.45 12.80
CA LYS A 154 -1.56 -23.68 14.05
C LYS A 154 -0.19 -23.21 14.50
N SER A 155 -0.12 -22.36 15.52
CA SER A 155 1.15 -22.09 16.19
C SER A 155 1.58 -23.27 17.06
N SER A 156 2.89 -23.44 17.23
CA SER A 156 3.46 -24.39 18.19
C SER A 156 3.02 -24.10 19.64
N ALA A 157 2.65 -22.86 19.95
CA ALA A 157 2.14 -22.44 21.26
C ALA A 157 0.65 -22.77 21.47
N GLU A 158 -0.08 -23.16 20.42
CA GLU A 158 -1.50 -23.51 20.51
C GLU A 158 -1.70 -25.02 20.67
N THR A 159 -2.73 -25.41 21.42
CA THR A 159 -3.21 -26.79 21.46
C THR A 159 -4.27 -27.03 20.40
N HIS A 160 -4.47 -28.29 19.99
CA HIS A 160 -5.56 -28.66 19.08
C HIS A 160 -6.95 -28.25 19.62
N GLN A 161 -7.14 -28.31 20.96
CA GLN A 161 -8.39 -27.89 21.59
C GLN A 161 -8.67 -26.39 21.42
N GLN A 162 -7.64 -25.54 21.48
CA GLN A 162 -7.77 -24.09 21.28
C GLN A 162 -8.14 -23.75 19.84
N VAL A 163 -7.65 -24.52 18.86
CA VAL A 163 -8.01 -24.34 17.43
C VAL A 163 -9.48 -24.65 17.19
N GLY A 164 -10.04 -25.66 17.87
CA GLY A 164 -11.48 -25.98 17.83
C GLY A 164 -11.95 -26.82 16.62
N ASP A 165 -11.10 -27.05 15.63
CA ASP A 165 -11.38 -27.91 14.46
C ASP A 165 -10.88 -29.34 14.70
N ARG A 166 -11.70 -30.15 15.38
CA ARG A 166 -11.37 -31.53 15.75
C ARG A 166 -11.19 -32.47 14.54
N THR A 167 -11.84 -32.18 13.43
CA THR A 167 -11.80 -33.03 12.22
C THR A 167 -10.37 -33.10 11.67
N ASN A 168 -9.60 -32.02 11.80
CA ASN A 168 -8.26 -31.92 11.24
C ASN A 168 -7.13 -32.07 12.28
N ASP A 169 -7.44 -32.41 13.54
CA ASP A 169 -6.40 -32.58 14.60
C ASP A 169 -5.29 -33.54 14.19
N ALA A 170 -5.64 -34.66 13.53
CA ALA A 170 -4.70 -35.71 13.12
C ALA A 170 -3.75 -35.29 11.98
N VAL A 171 -4.12 -34.26 11.20
CA VAL A 171 -3.34 -33.82 10.03
C VAL A 171 -2.66 -32.46 10.27
N ARG A 172 -3.09 -31.71 11.29
CA ARG A 172 -2.64 -30.34 11.55
C ARG A 172 -1.15 -30.29 11.94
N VAL A 173 -0.45 -29.34 11.36
CA VAL A 173 0.98 -29.04 11.59
C VAL A 173 1.15 -27.68 12.25
N ASN A 174 2.38 -27.34 12.67
CA ASN A 174 2.70 -26.01 13.22
C ASN A 174 3.24 -25.09 12.13
N GLY A 175 2.99 -23.77 12.25
CA GLY A 175 3.52 -22.75 11.34
C GLY A 175 5.05 -22.77 11.25
N ALA A 176 5.71 -23.01 12.39
CA ALA A 176 7.16 -23.15 12.45
C ALA A 176 7.75 -24.33 11.68
N GLU A 177 6.93 -25.35 11.36
CA GLU A 177 7.36 -26.54 10.65
C GLU A 177 7.19 -26.45 9.13
N LEU A 178 6.46 -25.44 8.64
CA LEU A 178 6.25 -25.23 7.21
C LEU A 178 7.56 -24.89 6.48
N ARG A 179 7.77 -25.52 5.33
CA ARG A 179 8.97 -25.35 4.51
C ARG A 179 8.68 -24.70 3.15
N VAL A 180 7.44 -24.32 2.90
CA VAL A 180 7.04 -23.58 1.71
C VAL A 180 7.52 -22.13 1.79
N LYS A 181 7.71 -21.48 0.66
CA LYS A 181 8.10 -20.06 0.60
C LYS A 181 6.91 -19.12 0.80
N VAL A 182 5.78 -19.49 0.24
CA VAL A 182 4.53 -18.71 0.22
C VAL A 182 3.36 -19.57 0.67
N VAL A 183 2.47 -18.97 1.46
CA VAL A 183 1.14 -19.54 1.75
C VAL A 183 0.10 -18.53 1.25
N ALA A 184 -0.91 -19.03 0.53
CA ALA A 184 -2.06 -18.25 0.10
C ALA A 184 -3.37 -18.96 0.53
N GLU A 185 -4.29 -18.17 1.08
CA GLU A 185 -5.54 -18.66 1.65
C GLU A 185 -6.76 -18.15 0.86
N GLY A 186 -7.13 -18.88 -0.17
CA GLY A 186 -8.42 -18.66 -0.84
C GLY A 186 -9.61 -19.12 0.02
N GLY A 187 -9.43 -20.18 0.81
CA GLY A 187 -10.39 -20.64 1.81
C GLY A 187 -10.21 -19.96 3.15
N ASN A 188 -11.29 -19.86 3.93
CA ASN A 188 -11.25 -19.25 5.27
C ASN A 188 -10.64 -20.18 6.31
N LEU A 189 -9.90 -19.60 7.26
CA LEU A 189 -9.39 -20.27 8.47
C LEU A 189 -8.51 -21.49 8.18
N GLY A 190 -7.75 -21.50 7.10
CA GLY A 190 -6.78 -22.56 6.80
C GLY A 190 -5.64 -22.62 7.81
N LEU A 191 -5.26 -21.45 8.34
CA LEU A 191 -4.31 -21.30 9.42
C LEU A 191 -4.95 -20.53 10.59
N THR A 192 -4.46 -20.76 11.82
CA THR A 192 -4.75 -19.86 12.94
C THR A 192 -3.96 -18.56 12.78
N GLN A 193 -4.44 -17.48 13.38
CA GLN A 193 -3.70 -16.19 13.32
C GLN A 193 -2.29 -16.31 13.92
N LEU A 194 -2.14 -17.01 15.03
CA LEU A 194 -0.82 -17.29 15.62
C LEU A 194 0.03 -18.19 14.73
N GLY A 195 -0.56 -19.14 14.00
CA GLY A 195 0.15 -19.98 13.03
C GLY A 195 0.68 -19.19 11.84
N ARG A 196 -0.08 -18.20 11.35
CA ARG A 196 0.36 -17.25 10.32
C ARG A 196 1.54 -16.41 10.80
N ILE A 197 1.42 -15.84 12.01
CA ILE A 197 2.49 -15.03 12.65
C ILE A 197 3.75 -15.86 12.80
N GLU A 198 3.64 -17.08 13.33
CA GLU A 198 4.79 -17.97 13.54
C GLU A 198 5.50 -18.33 12.21
N PHE A 199 4.75 -18.60 11.15
CA PHE A 199 5.33 -18.83 9.82
C PHE A 199 6.01 -17.57 9.26
N ALA A 200 5.37 -16.40 9.39
CA ALA A 200 5.92 -15.14 8.91
C ALA A 200 7.21 -14.73 9.66
N GLN A 201 7.29 -14.97 10.97
CA GLN A 201 8.49 -14.72 11.80
C GLN A 201 9.69 -15.55 11.36
N ARG A 202 9.46 -16.68 10.69
CA ARG A 202 10.52 -17.52 10.11
C ARG A 202 10.89 -17.15 8.67
N GLY A 203 10.38 -16.04 8.16
CA GLY A 203 10.65 -15.55 6.81
C GLY A 203 9.67 -16.04 5.75
N GLY A 204 8.64 -16.81 6.13
CA GLY A 204 7.57 -17.20 5.23
C GLY A 204 6.73 -15.99 4.79
N ARG A 205 6.19 -16.05 3.56
CA ARG A 205 5.32 -15.01 3.01
C ARG A 205 3.87 -15.43 3.10
N ILE A 206 3.11 -14.67 3.84
CA ILE A 206 1.69 -14.90 4.09
C ILE A 206 1.02 -13.60 4.54
N ASN A 207 -0.23 -13.39 4.17
CA ASN A 207 -1.11 -12.39 4.76
C ASN A 207 -2.10 -13.05 5.75
N THR A 208 -3.34 -12.58 5.78
CA THR A 208 -4.47 -13.29 6.39
C THR A 208 -5.42 -13.79 5.29
N ASP A 209 -6.25 -14.76 5.61
CA ASP A 209 -7.34 -15.19 4.73
C ASP A 209 -8.25 -14.02 4.33
N ALA A 210 -8.54 -13.12 5.28
CA ALA A 210 -9.36 -11.92 5.02
C ALA A 210 -8.74 -10.95 3.99
N ILE A 211 -7.42 -10.94 3.82
CA ILE A 211 -6.75 -10.21 2.75
C ILE A 211 -6.83 -10.98 1.44
N ASP A 212 -6.47 -12.27 1.47
CA ASP A 212 -6.35 -13.07 0.26
C ASP A 212 -7.72 -13.30 -0.40
N ASN A 213 -8.74 -13.62 0.38
CA ASN A 213 -10.06 -13.97 -0.14
C ASN A 213 -11.10 -12.82 -0.13
N SER A 214 -10.69 -11.60 0.19
CA SER A 214 -11.58 -10.42 0.29
C SER A 214 -12.41 -10.16 -0.98
N ALA A 215 -11.93 -10.56 -2.14
CA ALA A 215 -12.63 -10.38 -3.42
C ALA A 215 -14.04 -10.99 -3.43
N GLY A 216 -14.25 -12.09 -2.70
CA GLY A 216 -15.57 -12.72 -2.59
C GLY A 216 -16.60 -11.81 -1.91
N VAL A 217 -16.20 -11.16 -0.82
CA VAL A 217 -17.07 -10.23 -0.05
C VAL A 217 -17.24 -8.91 -0.80
N ASP A 218 -16.16 -8.34 -1.31
CA ASP A 218 -16.15 -7.10 -2.06
C ASP A 218 -17.03 -7.18 -3.33
N CYS A 219 -16.98 -8.32 -4.03
CA CYS A 219 -17.89 -8.60 -5.15
C CYS A 219 -19.36 -8.57 -4.72
N SER A 220 -19.69 -9.10 -3.54
CA SER A 220 -21.05 -9.07 -3.00
C SER A 220 -21.49 -7.64 -2.66
N ASP A 221 -20.60 -6.83 -2.15
CA ASP A 221 -20.84 -5.39 -1.86
C ASP A 221 -21.18 -4.62 -3.14
N HIS A 222 -20.35 -4.78 -4.18
CA HIS A 222 -20.64 -4.19 -5.50
C HIS A 222 -21.96 -4.68 -6.08
N GLU A 223 -22.24 -6.00 -5.99
CA GLU A 223 -23.48 -6.59 -6.48
C GLU A 223 -24.70 -5.96 -5.82
N VAL A 224 -24.70 -5.81 -4.49
CA VAL A 224 -25.82 -5.22 -3.72
C VAL A 224 -26.03 -3.76 -4.14
N ASN A 225 -24.97 -2.95 -4.17
CA ASN A 225 -25.07 -1.54 -4.52
C ASN A 225 -25.49 -1.31 -5.97
N ILE A 226 -25.00 -2.12 -6.91
CA ILE A 226 -25.45 -2.09 -8.32
C ILE A 226 -26.94 -2.45 -8.42
N LYS A 227 -27.40 -3.48 -7.70
CA LYS A 227 -28.82 -3.88 -7.69
C LYS A 227 -29.73 -2.81 -7.08
N ILE A 228 -29.29 -2.10 -6.04
CA ILE A 228 -30.01 -0.97 -5.47
C ILE A 228 -30.13 0.15 -6.50
N LEU A 229 -29.02 0.54 -7.15
CA LEU A 229 -29.03 1.56 -8.22
C LEU A 229 -30.00 1.19 -9.34
N LEU A 230 -29.87 -0.01 -9.88
CA LEU A 230 -30.73 -0.48 -10.98
C LEU A 230 -32.18 -0.67 -10.54
N GLY A 231 -32.44 -0.93 -9.25
CA GLY A 231 -33.78 -0.94 -8.67
C GLY A 231 -34.46 0.42 -8.77
N LEU A 232 -33.74 1.53 -8.57
CA LEU A 232 -34.24 2.89 -8.76
C LEU A 232 -34.59 3.13 -10.26
N VAL A 233 -33.72 2.73 -11.17
CA VAL A 233 -33.92 2.87 -12.62
C VAL A 233 -35.17 2.09 -13.10
N VAL A 234 -35.40 0.90 -12.56
CA VAL A 234 -36.60 0.10 -12.85
C VAL A 234 -37.85 0.77 -12.27
N ALA A 235 -37.78 1.30 -11.05
CA ALA A 235 -38.90 2.00 -10.40
C ALA A 235 -39.29 3.29 -11.15
N ASP A 236 -38.31 3.98 -11.72
CA ASP A 236 -38.54 5.17 -12.56
C ASP A 236 -39.11 4.79 -13.96
N GLY A 237 -39.22 3.51 -14.29
CA GLY A 237 -39.77 3.03 -15.55
C GLY A 237 -38.82 3.11 -16.76
N GLU A 238 -37.54 3.43 -16.53
CA GLU A 238 -36.52 3.56 -17.56
C GLU A 238 -35.96 2.21 -18.04
N MET A 239 -36.16 1.14 -17.25
CA MET A 239 -35.64 -0.19 -17.54
C MET A 239 -36.62 -1.27 -17.08
N THR A 240 -36.74 -2.35 -17.87
CA THR A 240 -37.45 -3.57 -17.46
C THR A 240 -36.51 -4.50 -16.68
N GLU A 241 -37.09 -5.40 -15.85
CA GLU A 241 -36.29 -6.43 -15.16
C GLU A 241 -35.46 -7.32 -16.10
N LYS A 242 -35.98 -7.61 -17.28
CA LYS A 242 -35.26 -8.41 -18.28
C LYS A 242 -34.02 -7.67 -18.79
N GLN A 243 -34.14 -6.38 -19.05
CA GLN A 243 -33.01 -5.52 -19.46
C GLN A 243 -31.98 -5.38 -18.32
N ARG A 244 -32.45 -5.21 -17.07
CA ARG A 244 -31.59 -5.20 -15.88
C ARG A 244 -30.76 -6.48 -15.78
N ASN A 245 -31.39 -7.64 -15.92
CA ASN A 245 -30.69 -8.93 -15.79
C ASN A 245 -29.66 -9.12 -16.92
N ALA A 246 -29.96 -8.66 -18.14
CA ALA A 246 -29.00 -8.68 -19.24
C ALA A 246 -27.79 -7.76 -18.97
N LEU A 247 -28.05 -6.54 -18.48
CA LEU A 247 -26.98 -5.58 -18.14
C LEU A 247 -26.10 -6.07 -16.98
N LEU A 248 -26.67 -6.71 -15.95
CA LEU A 248 -25.91 -7.34 -14.87
C LEU A 248 -24.95 -8.41 -15.40
N ALA A 249 -25.40 -9.24 -16.34
CA ALA A 249 -24.56 -10.26 -16.96
C ALA A 249 -23.42 -9.66 -17.79
N GLU A 250 -23.71 -8.58 -18.53
CA GLU A 250 -22.72 -7.83 -19.34
C GLU A 250 -21.59 -7.23 -18.49
N MET A 251 -21.88 -6.77 -17.27
CA MET A 251 -20.92 -6.09 -16.39
C MET A 251 -20.07 -7.02 -15.53
N THR A 252 -20.29 -8.32 -15.60
CA THR A 252 -19.65 -9.31 -14.70
C THR A 252 -18.12 -9.19 -14.66
N ASP A 253 -17.48 -9.07 -15.82
CA ASP A 253 -16.02 -8.99 -15.90
C ASP A 253 -15.48 -7.66 -15.36
N GLU A 254 -16.19 -6.57 -15.59
CA GLU A 254 -15.79 -5.25 -15.13
C GLU A 254 -15.90 -5.11 -13.61
N VAL A 255 -16.96 -5.66 -13.00
CA VAL A 255 -17.06 -5.78 -11.53
C VAL A 255 -15.89 -6.59 -10.98
N GLY A 256 -15.53 -7.70 -11.65
CA GLY A 256 -14.36 -8.50 -11.27
C GLY A 256 -13.06 -7.68 -11.30
N LEU A 257 -12.86 -6.80 -12.28
CA LEU A 257 -11.67 -5.95 -12.36
C LEU A 257 -11.65 -4.88 -11.25
N LEU A 258 -12.79 -4.27 -10.91
CA LEU A 258 -12.88 -3.32 -9.79
C LEU A 258 -12.47 -3.97 -8.47
N VAL A 259 -13.05 -5.12 -8.18
CA VAL A 259 -12.77 -5.91 -6.96
C VAL A 259 -11.30 -6.34 -6.88
N LEU A 260 -10.72 -6.85 -7.97
CA LEU A 260 -9.32 -7.28 -7.99
C LEU A 260 -8.35 -6.12 -7.82
N LYS A 261 -8.73 -4.92 -8.21
CA LYS A 261 -7.92 -3.72 -7.96
C LYS A 261 -7.76 -3.47 -6.46
N ASP A 262 -8.80 -3.71 -5.65
CA ASP A 262 -8.71 -3.56 -4.20
C ASP A 262 -7.84 -4.65 -3.56
N ASN A 263 -7.95 -5.92 -4.00
CA ASN A 263 -7.03 -6.97 -3.58
C ASN A 263 -5.57 -6.63 -3.91
N TYR A 264 -5.31 -6.18 -5.12
CA TYR A 264 -3.99 -5.76 -5.56
C TYR A 264 -3.44 -4.65 -4.66
N ALA A 265 -4.22 -3.57 -4.45
CA ALA A 265 -3.76 -2.40 -3.71
C ALA A 265 -3.52 -2.70 -2.22
N GLN A 266 -4.38 -3.50 -1.56
CA GLN A 266 -4.18 -3.83 -0.15
C GLN A 266 -3.00 -4.78 0.08
N THR A 267 -2.74 -5.74 -0.82
CA THR A 267 -1.55 -6.61 -0.72
C THR A 267 -0.28 -5.82 -0.97
N GLN A 268 -0.32 -4.83 -1.88
CA GLN A 268 0.79 -3.91 -2.12
C GLN A 268 1.10 -3.06 -0.88
N ALA A 269 0.08 -2.50 -0.21
CA ALA A 269 0.26 -1.73 1.02
C ALA A 269 0.99 -2.53 2.11
N LEU A 270 0.61 -3.80 2.29
CA LEU A 270 1.27 -4.72 3.25
C LEU A 270 2.71 -5.02 2.84
N SER A 271 2.96 -5.25 1.56
CA SER A 271 4.30 -5.53 1.02
C SER A 271 5.25 -4.34 1.22
N ILE A 272 4.80 -3.11 0.90
CA ILE A 272 5.58 -1.88 1.10
C ILE A 272 5.89 -1.67 2.58
N ALA A 273 4.89 -1.79 3.46
CA ALA A 273 5.06 -1.62 4.90
C ALA A 273 6.05 -2.65 5.50
N LYS A 274 6.05 -3.89 4.99
CA LYS A 274 6.99 -4.94 5.40
C LYS A 274 8.44 -4.58 5.09
N ARG A 275 8.71 -3.92 3.95
CA ARG A 275 10.08 -3.50 3.58
C ARG A 275 10.66 -2.43 4.50
N HIS A 276 9.79 -1.66 5.14
CA HIS A 276 10.14 -0.58 6.07
C HIS A 276 9.73 -0.91 7.50
N GLU A 277 9.69 -2.17 7.86
CA GLU A 277 9.07 -2.67 9.10
C GLU A 277 9.67 -2.09 10.38
N ALA A 278 10.97 -1.83 10.41
CA ALA A 278 11.63 -1.22 11.56
C ALA A 278 11.30 0.28 11.70
N GLU A 279 11.07 0.96 10.58
CA GLU A 279 10.78 2.39 10.52
C GLU A 279 9.31 2.68 10.85
N THR A 280 8.40 1.76 10.50
CA THR A 280 6.96 1.92 10.69
C THR A 280 6.48 1.46 12.06
N LEU A 281 7.25 0.64 12.78
CA LEU A 281 6.84 0.00 14.03
C LEU A 281 6.34 0.99 15.09
N ASP A 282 7.02 2.12 15.27
CA ASP A 282 6.62 3.13 16.26
C ASP A 282 5.27 3.77 15.93
N ALA A 283 5.05 4.12 14.67
CA ALA A 283 3.76 4.66 14.19
C ALA A 283 2.63 3.62 14.31
N GLU A 284 2.92 2.36 13.98
CA GLU A 284 1.98 1.24 14.13
C GLU A 284 1.63 1.01 15.61
N ALA A 285 2.61 1.09 16.51
CA ALA A 285 2.40 0.99 17.96
C ALA A 285 1.55 2.12 18.52
N ARG A 286 1.80 3.37 18.09
CA ARG A 286 0.96 4.52 18.48
C ARG A 286 -0.47 4.37 17.98
N MET A 287 -0.67 3.94 16.74
CA MET A 287 -1.99 3.66 16.18
C MET A 287 -2.73 2.57 16.98
N MET A 288 -2.07 1.47 17.35
CA MET A 288 -2.68 0.44 18.20
C MET A 288 -3.12 0.99 19.54
N ARG A 289 -2.27 1.77 20.23
CA ARG A 289 -2.64 2.41 21.51
C ARG A 289 -3.78 3.41 21.37
N PHE A 290 -3.82 4.14 20.25
CA PHE A 290 -4.92 5.05 19.93
C PHE A 290 -6.25 4.28 19.79
N LEU A 291 -6.28 3.22 19.00
CA LEU A 291 -7.46 2.38 18.79
C LEU A 291 -7.92 1.69 20.08
N GLU A 292 -7.00 1.26 20.95
CA GLU A 292 -7.34 0.70 22.27
C GLU A 292 -7.98 1.74 23.19
N ARG A 293 -7.41 2.96 23.25
CA ARG A 293 -8.01 4.06 24.03
C ARG A 293 -9.38 4.46 23.52
N ALA A 294 -9.62 4.39 22.23
CA ALA A 294 -10.92 4.60 21.60
C ALA A 294 -11.90 3.42 21.82
N GLY A 295 -11.46 2.34 22.48
CA GLY A 295 -12.30 1.15 22.70
C GLY A 295 -12.57 0.31 21.45
N ARG A 296 -11.86 0.57 20.35
CA ARG A 296 -12.08 -0.07 19.05
C ARG A 296 -11.25 -1.34 18.88
N LEU A 297 -10.07 -1.43 19.49
CA LEU A 297 -9.14 -2.55 19.38
C LEU A 297 -8.93 -3.21 20.76
N LYS A 298 -8.79 -4.53 20.75
CA LYS A 298 -8.28 -5.34 21.88
C LYS A 298 -7.15 -6.21 21.36
N ARG A 299 -5.90 -5.73 21.47
CA ARG A 299 -4.70 -6.41 20.93
C ARG A 299 -4.63 -7.89 21.30
N ARG A 300 -4.97 -8.24 22.54
CA ARG A 300 -4.96 -9.63 23.01
C ARG A 300 -5.91 -10.56 22.25
N ILE A 301 -7.07 -10.04 21.79
CA ILE A 301 -8.05 -10.84 21.03
C ILE A 301 -7.56 -11.01 19.59
N GLU A 302 -6.93 -9.99 19.05
CA GLU A 302 -6.45 -9.96 17.66
C GLU A 302 -5.03 -10.50 17.51
N PHE A 303 -4.43 -11.00 18.59
CA PHE A 303 -3.06 -11.51 18.62
C PHE A 303 -2.01 -10.48 18.13
N LEU A 304 -2.26 -9.20 18.38
CA LEU A 304 -1.29 -8.13 18.16
C LEU A 304 -0.33 -8.01 19.35
N PRO A 305 0.93 -7.59 19.11
CA PRO A 305 1.95 -7.57 20.15
C PRO A 305 1.65 -6.58 21.29
N SER A 306 2.04 -6.95 22.50
CA SER A 306 2.06 -6.07 23.67
C SER A 306 3.14 -4.98 23.53
N ASP A 307 3.11 -3.97 24.42
CA ASP A 307 4.13 -2.92 24.41
C ASP A 307 5.54 -3.46 24.74
N ASP A 308 5.65 -4.52 25.56
CA ASP A 308 6.92 -5.17 25.85
C ASP A 308 7.47 -5.89 24.62
N GLU A 309 6.63 -6.65 23.89
CA GLU A 309 7.01 -7.30 22.64
C GLU A 309 7.38 -6.28 21.54
N ILE A 310 6.70 -5.12 21.48
CA ILE A 310 7.07 -4.03 20.58
C ILE A 310 8.45 -3.47 20.93
N ALA A 311 8.76 -3.29 22.23
CA ALA A 311 10.08 -2.82 22.66
C ALA A 311 11.19 -3.83 22.32
N GLU A 312 10.93 -5.13 22.46
CA GLU A 312 11.86 -6.19 22.05
C GLU A 312 12.10 -6.17 20.52
N ARG A 313 11.03 -6.02 19.72
CA ARG A 313 11.14 -5.92 18.26
C ARG A 313 11.89 -4.67 17.82
N ALA A 314 11.64 -3.53 18.46
CA ALA A 314 12.38 -2.29 18.18
C ALA A 314 13.88 -2.45 18.46
N ALA A 315 14.25 -3.11 19.58
CA ALA A 315 15.64 -3.41 19.91
C ALA A 315 16.29 -4.37 18.89
N ALA A 316 15.51 -5.32 18.34
CA ALA A 316 15.93 -6.25 17.30
C ALA A 316 15.89 -5.65 15.88
N LYS A 317 15.44 -4.39 15.70
CA LYS A 317 15.19 -3.73 14.40
C LYS A 317 14.26 -4.54 13.50
N SER A 318 13.26 -5.16 14.07
CA SER A 318 12.18 -5.85 13.37
C SER A 318 10.85 -5.14 13.62
N GLY A 319 9.85 -5.38 12.78
CA GLY A 319 8.52 -4.76 12.89
C GLY A 319 7.39 -5.76 13.10
N LEU A 320 6.19 -5.37 12.73
CA LEU A 320 5.05 -6.26 12.67
C LEU A 320 5.20 -7.24 11.50
N THR A 321 4.70 -8.45 11.66
CA THR A 321 4.54 -9.40 10.54
C THR A 321 3.40 -8.96 9.61
N SER A 322 3.37 -9.44 8.37
CA SER A 322 2.27 -9.12 7.45
C SER A 322 0.88 -9.54 7.97
N PRO A 323 0.69 -10.69 8.63
CA PRO A 323 -0.59 -11.03 9.27
C PRO A 323 -1.01 -10.06 10.37
N GLU A 324 -0.08 -9.54 11.18
CA GLU A 324 -0.37 -8.53 12.21
C GLU A 324 -0.73 -7.19 11.56
N ARG A 325 0.01 -6.77 10.52
CA ARG A 325 -0.32 -5.57 9.74
C ARG A 325 -1.66 -5.65 9.04
N ALA A 326 -2.03 -6.83 8.53
CA ALA A 326 -3.33 -7.05 7.90
C ALA A 326 -4.48 -6.76 8.88
N VAL A 327 -4.35 -7.19 10.13
CA VAL A 327 -5.31 -6.86 11.19
C VAL A 327 -5.34 -5.35 11.45
N LEU A 328 -4.17 -4.73 11.64
CA LEU A 328 -4.10 -3.28 11.91
C LEU A 328 -4.63 -2.45 10.74
N LEU A 329 -4.38 -2.89 9.49
CA LEU A 329 -4.94 -2.27 8.27
C LEU A 329 -6.46 -2.28 8.29
N ALA A 330 -7.08 -3.41 8.65
CA ALA A 330 -8.53 -3.55 8.74
C ALA A 330 -9.12 -2.62 9.82
N TYR A 331 -8.51 -2.57 11.00
CA TYR A 331 -8.94 -1.67 12.08
C TYR A 331 -8.76 -0.19 11.73
N GLY A 332 -7.68 0.15 11.05
CA GLY A 332 -7.45 1.50 10.52
C GLY A 332 -8.50 1.92 9.50
N LYS A 333 -8.87 1.00 8.58
CA LYS A 333 -9.96 1.23 7.62
C LYS A 333 -11.30 1.43 8.32
N MET A 334 -11.68 0.54 9.24
CA MET A 334 -12.95 0.67 9.98
C MET A 334 -13.03 1.99 10.76
N TRP A 335 -11.95 2.37 11.43
CA TRP A 335 -11.89 3.65 12.12
C TRP A 335 -12.06 4.83 11.17
N LEU A 336 -11.28 4.88 10.09
CA LEU A 336 -11.33 6.01 9.15
C LEU A 336 -12.68 6.09 8.42
N TYR A 337 -13.26 4.94 8.06
CA TYR A 337 -14.59 4.88 7.48
C TYR A 337 -15.64 5.56 8.38
N ASP A 338 -15.66 5.21 9.68
CA ASP A 338 -16.61 5.81 10.63
C ASP A 338 -16.40 7.32 10.76
N GLU A 339 -15.14 7.79 10.87
CA GLU A 339 -14.81 9.21 10.93
C GLU A 339 -15.28 9.97 9.67
N LEU A 340 -15.11 9.37 8.49
CA LEU A 340 -15.56 9.97 7.24
C LEU A 340 -17.08 9.97 7.12
N LEU A 341 -17.73 8.89 7.54
CA LEU A 341 -19.18 8.76 7.49
C LEU A 341 -19.88 9.79 8.42
N GLU A 342 -19.28 10.10 9.57
CA GLU A 342 -19.78 11.12 10.51
C GLU A 342 -19.45 12.56 10.07
N SER A 343 -18.52 12.73 9.12
CA SER A 343 -18.08 14.05 8.63
C SER A 343 -18.90 14.56 7.45
N SER A 344 -18.58 15.75 6.96
CA SER A 344 -19.13 16.32 5.72
C SER A 344 -18.32 15.98 4.46
N VAL A 345 -17.30 15.12 4.54
CA VAL A 345 -16.46 14.75 3.37
C VAL A 345 -17.26 14.07 2.26
N PRO A 346 -18.23 13.18 2.53
CA PRO A 346 -19.03 12.57 1.45
C PRO A 346 -19.86 13.56 0.62
N GLU A 347 -20.10 14.77 1.12
CA GLU A 347 -20.79 15.85 0.40
C GLU A 347 -19.84 16.86 -0.25
N ASP A 348 -18.53 16.68 -0.09
CA ASP A 348 -17.53 17.61 -0.61
C ASP A 348 -17.45 17.54 -2.14
N ALA A 349 -17.27 18.70 -2.78
CA ALA A 349 -17.07 18.77 -4.22
C ALA A 349 -15.79 18.03 -4.69
N LEU A 350 -14.80 17.85 -3.82
CA LEU A 350 -13.57 17.10 -4.11
C LEU A 350 -13.81 15.61 -4.34
N VAL A 351 -14.93 15.07 -3.84
CA VAL A 351 -15.26 13.64 -3.97
C VAL A 351 -16.43 13.37 -4.91
N ALA A 352 -17.00 14.42 -5.50
CA ALA A 352 -18.20 14.29 -6.33
C ALA A 352 -18.00 13.33 -7.53
N ASP A 353 -16.79 13.36 -8.12
CA ASP A 353 -16.43 12.53 -9.27
C ASP A 353 -16.01 11.10 -8.89
N MET A 354 -15.86 10.80 -7.59
CA MET A 354 -15.45 9.47 -7.13
C MET A 354 -16.61 8.47 -7.03
N LEU A 355 -17.84 8.95 -6.88
CA LEU A 355 -19.02 8.06 -6.80
C LEU A 355 -19.23 7.25 -8.08
N PRO A 356 -19.13 7.82 -9.29
CA PRO A 356 -19.19 7.05 -10.52
C PRO A 356 -18.13 5.97 -10.61
N ASP A 357 -16.89 6.22 -10.15
CA ASP A 357 -15.77 5.29 -10.26
C ASP A 357 -15.96 3.97 -9.48
N TYR A 358 -16.84 3.97 -8.48
CA TYR A 358 -17.27 2.76 -7.78
C TYR A 358 -18.09 1.83 -8.67
N PHE A 359 -18.81 2.35 -9.65
CA PHE A 359 -19.70 1.58 -10.52
C PHE A 359 -19.04 1.23 -11.86
N PRO A 360 -19.43 0.11 -12.51
CA PRO A 360 -18.98 -0.22 -13.87
C PRO A 360 -19.31 0.87 -14.89
N LYS A 361 -18.46 1.02 -15.91
CA LYS A 361 -18.59 2.06 -16.96
C LYS A 361 -19.97 2.16 -17.63
N PRO A 362 -20.67 1.05 -17.97
CA PRO A 362 -22.00 1.14 -18.53
C PRO A 362 -23.01 1.88 -17.64
N LEU A 363 -22.83 1.80 -16.32
CA LEU A 363 -23.66 2.52 -15.37
C LEU A 363 -23.25 3.99 -15.25
N GLN A 364 -21.95 4.27 -15.19
CA GLN A 364 -21.40 5.63 -15.14
C GLN A 364 -21.94 6.50 -16.29
N GLN A 365 -21.97 5.94 -17.49
CA GLN A 365 -22.39 6.66 -18.70
C GLN A 365 -23.90 6.92 -18.78
N ARG A 366 -24.70 6.02 -18.20
CA ARG A 366 -26.16 6.04 -18.39
C ARG A 366 -26.94 6.57 -17.18
N TYR A 367 -26.41 6.40 -15.97
CA TYR A 367 -27.18 6.59 -14.73
C TYR A 367 -26.45 7.46 -13.69
N SER A 368 -25.56 8.37 -14.12
CA SER A 368 -24.80 9.26 -13.22
C SER A 368 -25.72 10.11 -12.33
N GLU A 369 -26.85 10.60 -12.86
CA GLU A 369 -27.84 11.34 -12.06
C GLU A 369 -28.54 10.44 -11.03
N THR A 370 -28.87 9.21 -11.39
CA THR A 370 -29.50 8.24 -10.49
C THR A 370 -28.54 7.83 -9.37
N MET A 371 -27.24 7.75 -9.64
CA MET A 371 -26.21 7.49 -8.61
C MET A 371 -26.23 8.55 -7.51
N GLN A 372 -26.51 9.81 -7.82
CA GLN A 372 -26.62 10.88 -6.80
C GLN A 372 -27.81 10.67 -5.85
N ARG A 373 -28.79 9.86 -6.24
CA ARG A 373 -29.96 9.48 -5.42
C ARG A 373 -29.80 8.12 -4.74
N HIS A 374 -28.62 7.48 -4.86
CA HIS A 374 -28.38 6.17 -4.23
C HIS A 374 -28.52 6.28 -2.71
N PRO A 375 -29.35 5.44 -2.05
CA PRO A 375 -29.61 5.55 -0.61
C PRO A 375 -28.37 5.34 0.27
N LEU A 376 -27.37 4.58 -0.23
CA LEU A 376 -26.10 4.33 0.46
C LEU A 376 -24.93 5.14 -0.16
N LYS A 377 -25.23 6.29 -0.77
CA LYS A 377 -24.20 7.12 -1.41
C LYS A 377 -23.07 7.51 -0.44
N ARG A 378 -23.42 7.87 0.80
CA ARG A 378 -22.43 8.28 1.81
C ARG A 378 -21.52 7.13 2.19
N GLU A 379 -22.10 5.97 2.44
CA GLU A 379 -21.41 4.74 2.80
C GLU A 379 -20.46 4.28 1.68
N ILE A 380 -20.93 4.33 0.43
CA ILE A 380 -20.10 4.02 -0.74
C ILE A 380 -18.90 4.96 -0.83
N LEU A 381 -19.12 6.27 -0.71
CA LEU A 381 -18.06 7.26 -0.77
C LEU A 381 -17.07 7.12 0.39
N ALA A 382 -17.56 6.92 1.62
CA ALA A 382 -16.70 6.71 2.78
C ALA A 382 -15.82 5.46 2.64
N THR A 383 -16.39 4.34 2.15
CA THR A 383 -15.65 3.09 1.89
C THR A 383 -14.62 3.28 0.79
N HIS A 384 -15.03 3.86 -0.34
CA HIS A 384 -14.15 4.07 -1.50
C HIS A 384 -12.98 4.99 -1.16
N LEU A 385 -13.23 6.10 -0.47
CA LEU A 385 -12.20 7.02 0.02
C LEU A 385 -11.23 6.36 0.98
N THR A 386 -11.77 5.61 1.95
CA THR A 386 -10.94 4.88 2.92
C THR A 386 -10.02 3.90 2.22
N ASN A 387 -10.55 3.09 1.28
CA ASN A 387 -9.74 2.15 0.51
C ASN A 387 -8.72 2.86 -0.37
N ALA A 388 -9.13 3.89 -1.12
CA ALA A 388 -8.25 4.65 -2.00
C ALA A 388 -7.06 5.26 -1.24
N LEU A 389 -7.28 5.76 -0.02
CA LEU A 389 -6.21 6.33 0.80
C LEU A 389 -5.39 5.26 1.51
N VAL A 390 -6.03 4.42 2.34
CA VAL A 390 -5.32 3.46 3.22
C VAL A 390 -4.54 2.42 2.41
N ASN A 391 -5.05 1.97 1.27
CA ASN A 391 -4.35 1.03 0.39
C ASN A 391 -3.09 1.64 -0.28
N ARG A 392 -2.94 2.97 -0.31
CA ARG A 392 -1.77 3.65 -0.89
C ARG A 392 -0.76 4.13 0.15
N VAL A 393 -1.23 4.62 1.29
CA VAL A 393 -0.34 5.25 2.30
C VAL A 393 -0.26 4.49 3.61
N GLY A 394 -1.00 3.38 3.75
CA GLY A 394 -1.07 2.59 4.99
C GLY A 394 -2.04 3.18 6.03
N CYS A 395 -2.30 2.39 7.08
CA CYS A 395 -3.29 2.73 8.10
C CYS A 395 -2.83 3.82 9.08
N THR A 396 -1.54 4.12 9.16
CA THR A 396 -0.98 5.07 10.14
C THR A 396 -0.97 6.52 9.66
N PHE A 397 -1.15 6.76 8.36
CA PHE A 397 -1.02 8.08 7.73
C PHE A 397 -1.90 9.14 8.41
N VAL A 398 -3.20 8.92 8.47
CA VAL A 398 -4.13 9.89 9.05
C VAL A 398 -3.82 10.13 10.53
N HIS A 399 -3.57 9.07 11.30
CA HIS A 399 -3.26 9.19 12.72
C HIS A 399 -1.95 9.96 12.97
N ARG A 400 -0.90 9.74 12.17
CA ARG A 400 0.36 10.50 12.26
C ARG A 400 0.13 11.99 12.04
N LEU A 401 -0.60 12.35 10.99
CA LEU A 401 -0.88 13.76 10.70
C LEU A 401 -1.77 14.40 11.77
N MET A 402 -2.66 13.66 12.41
CA MET A 402 -3.41 14.13 13.60
C MET A 402 -2.45 14.46 14.75
N GLU A 403 -1.49 13.58 15.03
CA GLU A 403 -0.50 13.79 16.10
C GLU A 403 0.38 15.02 15.83
N GLU A 404 0.72 15.30 14.57
CA GLU A 404 1.61 16.40 14.19
C GLU A 404 0.90 17.75 14.07
N THR A 405 -0.40 17.77 13.73
CA THR A 405 -1.09 19.02 13.35
C THR A 405 -2.32 19.34 14.20
N ASP A 406 -2.78 18.41 15.03
CA ASP A 406 -4.06 18.51 15.73
C ASP A 406 -5.26 18.71 14.76
N ALA A 407 -5.12 18.28 13.51
CA ALA A 407 -6.18 18.33 12.51
C ALA A 407 -7.13 17.12 12.68
N CYS A 408 -8.40 17.30 12.35
CA CYS A 408 -9.35 16.19 12.35
C CYS A 408 -9.14 15.28 11.11
N PRO A 409 -9.56 14.01 11.17
CA PRO A 409 -9.41 13.06 10.05
C PRO A 409 -9.97 13.59 8.73
N SER A 410 -11.13 14.27 8.78
CA SER A 410 -11.77 14.83 7.59
C SER A 410 -10.93 15.91 6.89
N ASP A 411 -10.22 16.76 7.63
CA ASP A 411 -9.35 17.79 7.06
C ASP A 411 -8.09 17.16 6.46
N ILE A 412 -7.55 16.13 7.10
CA ILE A 412 -6.40 15.37 6.57
C ILE A 412 -6.77 14.69 5.25
N VAL A 413 -7.95 14.06 5.18
CA VAL A 413 -8.42 13.42 3.94
C VAL A 413 -8.63 14.47 2.84
N ARG A 414 -9.20 15.64 3.15
CA ARG A 414 -9.32 16.74 2.18
C ARG A 414 -7.95 17.20 1.67
N ALA A 415 -6.99 17.39 2.56
CA ALA A 415 -5.63 17.76 2.17
C ALA A 415 -5.00 16.70 1.24
N ALA A 416 -5.13 15.43 1.56
CA ALA A 416 -4.64 14.33 0.72
C ALA A 416 -5.31 14.30 -0.66
N LEU A 417 -6.63 14.56 -0.74
CA LEU A 417 -7.37 14.67 -2.00
C LEU A 417 -6.89 15.87 -2.84
N MET A 418 -6.59 17.00 -2.21
CA MET A 418 -6.03 18.17 -2.92
C MET A 418 -4.65 17.83 -3.50
N VAL A 419 -3.79 17.14 -2.74
CA VAL A 419 -2.48 16.68 -3.22
C VAL A 419 -2.62 15.72 -4.40
N ARG A 420 -3.51 14.73 -4.27
CA ARG A 420 -3.81 13.76 -5.34
C ARG A 420 -4.15 14.47 -6.65
N ASP A 421 -4.98 15.50 -6.57
CA ASP A 421 -5.43 16.29 -7.72
C ASP A 421 -4.33 17.22 -8.28
N VAL A 422 -3.54 17.89 -7.44
CA VAL A 422 -2.46 18.80 -7.86
C VAL A 422 -1.36 18.06 -8.62
N PHE A 423 -0.96 16.87 -8.15
CA PHE A 423 0.17 16.11 -8.68
C PHE A 423 -0.23 14.92 -9.55
N ASP A 424 -1.54 14.77 -9.84
CA ASP A 424 -2.10 13.65 -10.63
C ASP A 424 -1.58 12.29 -10.12
N LEU A 425 -1.76 12.06 -8.80
CA LEU A 425 -1.20 10.88 -8.15
C LEU A 425 -1.84 9.58 -8.62
N ASP A 426 -3.10 9.60 -9.08
CA ASP A 426 -3.76 8.40 -9.59
C ASP A 426 -3.08 7.87 -10.86
N ASP A 427 -2.63 8.79 -11.74
CA ASP A 427 -1.85 8.42 -12.92
C ASP A 427 -0.44 7.98 -12.56
N LEU A 428 0.19 8.67 -11.61
CA LEU A 428 1.52 8.31 -11.11
C LEU A 428 1.52 6.90 -10.48
N TRP A 429 0.57 6.60 -9.60
CA TRP A 429 0.45 5.26 -9.01
C TRP A 429 0.18 4.20 -10.07
N ARG A 430 -0.73 4.47 -11.02
CA ARG A 430 -1.03 3.53 -12.12
C ARG A 430 0.20 3.26 -12.99
N SER A 431 1.01 4.29 -13.25
CA SER A 431 2.25 4.14 -14.02
C SER A 431 3.27 3.28 -13.27
N ILE A 432 3.37 3.44 -11.94
CA ILE A 432 4.24 2.61 -11.10
C ILE A 432 3.70 1.17 -11.00
N ASP A 433 2.38 0.97 -10.81
CA ASP A 433 1.74 -0.35 -10.81
C ASP A 433 2.05 -1.11 -12.12
N GLY A 434 2.09 -0.40 -13.24
CA GLY A 434 2.42 -0.96 -14.55
C GLY A 434 3.84 -1.51 -14.71
N LEU A 435 4.72 -1.28 -13.73
CA LEU A 435 6.09 -1.79 -13.72
C LEU A 435 6.23 -3.19 -13.11
N ASP A 436 5.13 -3.83 -12.72
CA ASP A 436 5.12 -5.20 -12.19
C ASP A 436 5.87 -6.17 -13.13
N ASN A 437 6.87 -6.89 -12.62
CA ASN A 437 7.74 -7.81 -13.36
C ASN A 437 8.58 -7.16 -14.49
N ILE A 438 8.56 -5.83 -14.63
CA ILE A 438 9.40 -5.08 -15.58
C ILE A 438 10.68 -4.61 -14.88
N VAL A 439 10.54 -4.07 -13.67
CA VAL A 439 11.66 -3.67 -12.83
C VAL A 439 11.73 -4.55 -11.58
N ALA A 440 12.88 -4.56 -10.89
CA ALA A 440 12.99 -5.24 -9.60
C ALA A 440 12.00 -4.66 -8.59
N ASP A 441 11.37 -5.53 -7.79
CA ASP A 441 10.35 -5.14 -6.82
C ASP A 441 10.85 -4.09 -5.81
N GLU A 442 12.13 -4.13 -5.44
CA GLU A 442 12.74 -3.13 -4.57
C GLU A 442 12.75 -1.72 -5.18
N VAL A 443 12.98 -1.60 -6.49
CA VAL A 443 12.95 -0.32 -7.20
C VAL A 443 11.53 0.24 -7.21
N GLN A 444 10.55 -0.59 -7.55
CA GLN A 444 9.14 -0.23 -7.56
C GLN A 444 8.66 0.19 -6.15
N ALA A 445 9.02 -0.58 -5.12
CA ALA A 445 8.66 -0.26 -3.74
C ALA A 445 9.23 1.10 -3.29
N ARG A 446 10.48 1.41 -3.63
CA ARG A 446 11.07 2.74 -3.34
C ARG A 446 10.32 3.87 -4.05
N MET A 447 9.87 3.67 -5.29
CA MET A 447 9.04 4.67 -5.99
C MET A 447 7.74 4.93 -5.25
N PHE A 448 7.06 3.90 -4.72
CA PHE A 448 5.87 4.09 -3.89
C PHE A 448 6.16 4.87 -2.62
N VAL A 449 7.28 4.60 -1.94
CA VAL A 449 7.71 5.35 -0.75
C VAL A 449 7.96 6.82 -1.09
N ASP A 450 8.58 7.13 -2.23
CA ASP A 450 8.79 8.50 -2.68
C ASP A 450 7.45 9.23 -2.90
N VAL A 451 6.45 8.55 -3.49
CA VAL A 451 5.11 9.13 -3.67
C VAL A 451 4.37 9.30 -2.33
N VAL A 452 4.53 8.37 -1.39
CA VAL A 452 3.97 8.52 -0.03
C VAL A 452 4.59 9.72 0.69
N ARG A 453 5.90 9.92 0.59
CA ARG A 453 6.59 11.11 1.14
C ARG A 453 6.07 12.41 0.51
N LEU A 454 5.91 12.42 -0.81
CA LEU A 454 5.30 13.57 -1.50
C LEU A 454 3.92 13.88 -0.91
N LEU A 455 3.08 12.85 -0.75
CA LEU A 455 1.74 13.02 -0.18
C LEU A 455 1.80 13.51 1.28
N ASP A 456 2.68 12.95 2.11
CA ASP A 456 2.88 13.37 3.50
C ASP A 456 3.24 14.85 3.60
N ASP A 457 4.33 15.26 2.96
CA ASP A 457 4.90 16.62 3.06
C ASP A 457 3.93 17.67 2.51
N THR A 458 3.27 17.35 1.39
CA THR A 458 2.35 18.30 0.76
C THR A 458 0.97 18.33 1.44
N SER A 459 0.50 17.23 2.05
CA SER A 459 -0.68 17.25 2.90
C SER A 459 -0.47 18.12 4.14
N LEU A 460 0.68 18.01 4.80
CA LEU A 460 1.07 18.90 5.90
C LEU A 460 1.07 20.37 5.45
N TRP A 461 1.58 20.65 4.24
CA TRP A 461 1.57 21.99 3.66
C TRP A 461 0.13 22.52 3.52
N PHE A 462 -0.80 21.75 2.93
CA PHE A 462 -2.21 22.16 2.78
C PHE A 462 -2.89 22.35 4.13
N LEU A 463 -2.70 21.45 5.09
CA LEU A 463 -3.29 21.56 6.42
C LEU A 463 -2.90 22.86 7.13
N ARG A 464 -1.63 23.28 7.02
CA ARG A 464 -1.12 24.53 7.61
C ARG A 464 -1.72 25.76 6.94
N HIS A 465 -1.78 25.77 5.62
CA HIS A 465 -2.29 26.91 4.84
C HIS A 465 -3.80 27.09 4.98
N LEU A 466 -4.56 25.99 5.05
CA LEU A 466 -6.01 26.05 5.25
C LEU A 466 -6.39 26.53 6.66
N LYS A 467 -5.63 26.13 7.71
CA LYS A 467 -5.87 26.59 9.10
C LYS A 467 -5.61 28.08 9.29
N HIS A 468 -4.52 28.61 8.69
CA HIS A 468 -4.11 30.01 8.88
C HIS A 468 -5.06 31.01 8.22
N ASN A 469 -5.71 30.61 7.14
CA ASN A 469 -6.52 31.54 6.34
C ASN A 469 -8.00 31.59 6.74
N GLY A 470 -8.45 30.76 7.71
CA GLY A 470 -9.88 30.69 8.10
C GLY A 470 -10.82 30.35 6.94
N SER A 471 -10.30 29.55 6.00
CA SER A 471 -10.71 29.49 4.61
C SER A 471 -12.09 28.88 4.41
N GLY A 472 -13.02 29.65 3.83
CA GLY A 472 -14.24 29.10 3.24
C GLY A 472 -13.95 28.24 2.00
N ALA A 473 -14.91 27.43 1.58
CA ALA A 473 -14.81 26.52 0.42
C ALA A 473 -14.37 27.21 -0.90
N HIS A 474 -14.57 28.51 -1.03
CA HIS A 474 -14.15 29.29 -2.20
C HIS A 474 -12.62 29.50 -2.22
N GLU A 475 -12.04 29.82 -1.08
CA GLU A 475 -10.60 30.06 -0.93
C GLU A 475 -9.79 28.79 -1.09
N ALA A 476 -10.27 27.67 -0.55
CA ALA A 476 -9.67 26.35 -0.76
C ALA A 476 -9.63 25.98 -2.25
N ARG A 477 -10.70 26.23 -3.01
CA ARG A 477 -10.73 26.02 -4.46
C ARG A 477 -9.75 26.90 -5.22
N GLY A 478 -9.62 28.18 -4.81
CA GLY A 478 -8.65 29.11 -5.40
C GLY A 478 -7.21 28.67 -5.15
N LEU A 479 -6.91 28.21 -3.94
CA LEU A 479 -5.60 27.66 -3.58
C LEU A 479 -5.29 26.40 -4.41
N LEU A 480 -6.22 25.47 -4.49
CA LEU A 480 -6.07 24.25 -5.29
C LEU A 480 -5.76 24.56 -6.76
N ALA A 481 -6.50 25.47 -7.37
CA ALA A 481 -6.30 25.86 -8.77
C ALA A 481 -4.90 26.45 -9.01
N ARG A 482 -4.44 27.35 -8.13
CA ARG A 482 -3.09 27.93 -8.21
C ARG A 482 -1.98 26.89 -8.05
N CYS A 483 -2.14 25.98 -7.08
CA CYS A 483 -1.17 24.90 -6.86
C CYS A 483 -1.10 23.95 -8.05
N ARG A 484 -2.24 23.59 -8.65
CA ARG A 484 -2.29 22.75 -9.85
C ARG A 484 -1.61 23.43 -11.05
N GLU A 485 -1.91 24.71 -11.29
CA GLU A 485 -1.25 25.49 -12.35
C GLU A 485 0.26 25.52 -12.12
N ALA A 486 0.72 25.78 -10.89
CA ALA A 486 2.13 25.81 -10.57
C ALA A 486 2.81 24.45 -10.79
N ALA A 487 2.20 23.36 -10.36
CA ALA A 487 2.74 22.02 -10.58
C ALA A 487 2.89 21.72 -12.08
N GLN A 488 1.88 22.02 -12.89
CA GLN A 488 1.91 21.81 -14.33
C GLN A 488 2.95 22.67 -15.06
N ARG A 489 3.11 23.92 -14.65
CA ARG A 489 4.03 24.88 -15.30
C ARG A 489 5.48 24.65 -14.89
N LEU A 490 5.75 24.38 -13.61
CA LEU A 490 7.12 24.26 -13.11
C LEU A 490 7.73 22.87 -13.38
N ALA A 491 6.94 21.79 -13.37
CA ALA A 491 7.47 20.43 -13.52
C ALA A 491 8.39 20.26 -14.74
N PRO A 492 8.04 20.70 -15.96
CA PRO A 492 8.92 20.56 -17.13
C PRO A 492 10.15 21.50 -17.08
N GLN A 493 10.13 22.54 -16.25
CA GLN A 493 11.17 23.55 -16.15
C GLN A 493 12.13 23.31 -14.98
N LEU A 494 11.86 22.33 -14.10
CA LEU A 494 12.65 22.07 -12.91
C LEU A 494 14.17 21.99 -13.17
N PRO A 495 14.66 21.30 -14.23
CA PRO A 495 16.10 21.27 -14.49
C PRO A 495 16.73 22.65 -14.72
N ALA A 496 15.95 23.64 -15.21
CA ALA A 496 16.43 25.00 -15.42
C ALA A 496 16.30 25.89 -14.17
N LEU A 497 15.46 25.51 -13.22
CA LEU A 497 15.15 26.28 -12.02
C LEU A 497 15.97 25.85 -10.80
N LEU A 498 16.42 24.58 -10.74
CA LEU A 498 17.12 24.01 -9.60
C LEU A 498 18.58 24.48 -9.55
N PRO A 499 19.08 24.94 -8.39
CA PRO A 499 20.50 25.19 -8.20
C PRO A 499 21.30 23.88 -8.18
N ALA A 500 22.61 23.97 -8.52
CA ALA A 500 23.46 22.83 -8.78
C ALA A 500 23.37 21.65 -7.78
N PRO A 501 23.40 21.82 -6.44
CA PRO A 501 23.32 20.66 -5.54
C PRO A 501 21.98 19.90 -5.62
N GLN A 502 20.87 20.62 -5.84
CA GLN A 502 19.54 20.01 -5.97
C GLN A 502 19.34 19.41 -7.37
N LEU A 503 19.87 20.06 -8.38
CA LEU A 503 19.86 19.56 -9.76
C LEU A 503 20.66 18.24 -9.89
N ASP A 504 21.83 18.16 -9.26
CA ASP A 504 22.65 16.96 -9.23
C ASP A 504 21.93 15.80 -8.54
N ALA A 505 21.26 16.05 -7.41
CA ALA A 505 20.46 15.05 -6.70
C ALA A 505 19.27 14.56 -7.54
N TRP A 506 18.56 15.49 -8.20
CA TRP A 506 17.46 15.18 -9.10
C TRP A 506 17.90 14.32 -10.28
N TYR A 507 19.03 14.66 -10.94
CA TYR A 507 19.60 13.86 -12.02
C TYR A 507 20.09 12.50 -11.53
N ALA A 508 20.70 12.43 -10.35
CA ALA A 508 21.16 11.17 -9.77
C ALA A 508 19.98 10.21 -9.53
N ARG A 509 18.89 10.70 -8.92
CA ARG A 509 17.68 9.90 -8.68
C ARG A 509 17.00 9.48 -9.97
N ARG A 510 16.87 10.37 -10.94
CA ARG A 510 16.32 10.07 -12.25
C ARG A 510 17.13 8.98 -12.96
N ARG A 511 18.47 9.09 -13.00
CA ARG A 511 19.35 8.09 -13.63
C ARG A 511 19.27 6.74 -12.94
N GLU A 512 19.25 6.71 -11.61
CA GLU A 512 19.07 5.46 -10.85
C GLU A 512 17.81 4.70 -11.32
N LEU A 513 16.72 5.41 -11.53
CA LEU A 513 15.47 4.81 -12.01
C LEU A 513 15.53 4.40 -13.47
N GLU A 514 16.13 5.23 -14.34
CA GLU A 514 16.32 4.92 -15.77
C GLU A 514 17.25 3.70 -15.95
N ASP A 515 18.33 3.61 -15.19
CA ASP A 515 19.25 2.47 -15.19
C ASP A 515 18.59 1.17 -14.70
N ALA A 516 17.56 1.29 -13.85
CA ALA A 516 16.73 0.17 -13.41
C ALA A 516 15.61 -0.21 -14.41
N GLY A 517 15.49 0.48 -15.55
CA GLY A 517 14.51 0.19 -16.60
C GLY A 517 13.21 1.00 -16.52
N VAL A 518 13.15 2.02 -15.66
CA VAL A 518 11.98 2.91 -15.57
C VAL A 518 12.00 3.90 -16.75
N GLU A 519 10.84 4.14 -17.37
CA GLU A 519 10.71 5.10 -18.47
C GLU A 519 11.06 6.53 -17.99
N SER A 520 11.74 7.29 -18.84
CA SER A 520 12.37 8.58 -18.52
C SER A 520 11.39 9.63 -17.98
N SER A 521 10.16 9.67 -18.48
CA SER A 521 9.11 10.60 -18.03
C SER A 521 8.65 10.25 -16.62
N LEU A 522 8.44 8.98 -16.33
CA LEU A 522 8.07 8.48 -15.01
C LEU A 522 9.20 8.67 -13.99
N ALA A 523 10.44 8.37 -14.39
CA ALA A 523 11.62 8.59 -13.56
C ALA A 523 11.77 10.07 -13.16
N ALA A 524 11.54 11.00 -14.09
CA ALA A 524 11.56 12.42 -13.83
C ALA A 524 10.43 12.86 -12.88
N ARG A 525 9.20 12.33 -13.02
CA ARG A 525 8.08 12.63 -12.14
C ARG A 525 8.37 12.17 -10.69
N VAL A 526 8.86 10.96 -10.52
CA VAL A 526 9.21 10.43 -9.18
C VAL A 526 10.33 11.25 -8.54
N ALA A 527 11.41 11.55 -9.30
CA ALA A 527 12.52 12.36 -8.80
C ALA A 527 12.09 13.79 -8.41
N SER A 528 10.99 14.29 -8.98
CA SER A 528 10.45 15.62 -8.66
C SER A 528 9.66 15.67 -7.35
N GLY A 529 9.30 14.51 -6.76
CA GLY A 529 8.54 14.43 -5.51
C GLY A 529 9.20 15.19 -4.35
N GLU A 530 10.53 15.11 -4.22
CA GLU A 530 11.30 15.80 -3.15
C GLU A 530 11.18 17.33 -3.17
N ILE A 531 10.76 17.90 -4.29
CA ILE A 531 10.66 19.37 -4.45
C ILE A 531 9.22 19.87 -4.57
N ALA A 532 8.25 18.99 -4.36
CA ALA A 532 6.82 19.29 -4.50
C ALA A 532 6.39 20.47 -3.59
N THR A 533 6.83 20.48 -2.32
CA THR A 533 6.54 21.60 -1.39
C THR A 533 7.09 22.94 -1.86
N ALA A 534 8.25 22.95 -2.53
CA ALA A 534 8.83 24.17 -3.09
C ALA A 534 7.99 24.72 -4.26
N VAL A 535 7.34 23.83 -5.02
CA VAL A 535 6.39 24.23 -6.08
C VAL A 535 5.17 24.92 -5.46
N LEU A 536 4.62 24.37 -4.37
CA LEU A 536 3.48 24.94 -3.66
C LEU A 536 3.83 26.30 -3.01
N ASP A 537 4.99 26.39 -2.34
CA ASP A 537 5.50 27.64 -1.77
C ASP A 537 5.69 28.70 -2.85
N SER A 538 6.21 28.33 -4.03
CA SER A 538 6.38 29.26 -5.15
C SER A 538 5.04 29.78 -5.68
N ALA A 539 4.00 28.94 -5.71
CA ALA A 539 2.65 29.35 -6.08
C ALA A 539 2.07 30.40 -5.12
N GLU A 540 2.26 30.19 -3.82
CA GLU A 540 1.80 31.13 -2.78
C GLU A 540 2.57 32.46 -2.84
N VAL A 541 3.89 32.41 -2.92
CA VAL A 541 4.73 33.62 -3.01
C VAL A 541 4.42 34.40 -4.31
N ALA A 542 4.16 33.72 -5.43
CA ALA A 542 3.79 34.38 -6.68
C ALA A 542 2.44 35.09 -6.55
N ALA A 543 1.47 34.50 -5.89
CA ALA A 543 0.16 35.12 -5.63
C ALA A 543 0.27 36.37 -4.73
N CYS A 544 1.20 36.38 -3.76
CA CYS A 544 1.40 37.51 -2.86
C CYS A 544 2.27 38.64 -3.46
N SER A 545 3.23 38.30 -4.33
CA SER A 545 4.23 39.25 -4.86
C SER A 545 3.86 39.86 -6.22
N GLU A 546 2.81 39.36 -6.87
CA GLU A 546 2.38 39.72 -8.23
C GLU A 546 3.50 39.57 -9.28
N ARG A 547 4.43 38.61 -9.06
CA ARG A 547 5.55 38.27 -9.95
C ARG A 547 5.29 36.97 -10.70
N SER A 548 6.01 36.77 -11.82
CA SER A 548 5.87 35.51 -12.58
C SER A 548 6.31 34.31 -11.73
N LEU A 549 5.62 33.21 -11.91
CA LEU A 549 5.85 31.97 -11.14
C LEU A 549 7.29 31.46 -11.30
N GLU A 550 7.83 31.51 -12.51
CA GLU A 550 9.18 31.07 -12.84
C GLU A 550 10.26 31.92 -12.16
N LEU A 551 10.09 33.25 -12.15
CA LEU A 551 10.98 34.14 -11.44
C LEU A 551 10.96 33.88 -9.94
N VAL A 552 9.76 33.74 -9.37
CA VAL A 552 9.58 33.42 -7.95
C VAL A 552 10.26 32.11 -7.59
N ALA A 553 10.03 31.04 -8.38
CA ALA A 553 10.66 29.75 -8.13
C ALA A 553 12.20 29.82 -8.17
N SER A 554 12.77 30.54 -9.16
CA SER A 554 14.22 30.72 -9.25
C SER A 554 14.78 31.48 -8.04
N VAL A 555 14.12 32.55 -7.60
CA VAL A 555 14.54 33.30 -6.40
C VAL A 555 14.36 32.47 -5.14
N TYR A 556 13.27 31.72 -5.01
CA TYR A 556 13.00 30.82 -3.88
C TYR A 556 14.09 29.75 -3.72
N PHE A 557 14.51 29.12 -4.82
CA PHE A 557 15.61 28.17 -4.80
C PHE A 557 16.96 28.84 -4.52
N GLY A 558 17.21 30.03 -5.07
CA GLY A 558 18.43 30.84 -4.82
C GLY A 558 18.57 31.23 -3.35
N ILE A 559 17.50 31.73 -2.72
CA ILE A 559 17.46 32.06 -1.27
C ILE A 559 17.67 30.79 -0.44
N GLY A 560 17.03 29.69 -0.81
CA GLY A 560 17.19 28.40 -0.12
C GLY A 560 18.63 27.88 -0.16
N THR A 561 19.33 28.06 -1.27
CA THR A 561 20.76 27.71 -1.42
C THR A 561 21.65 28.63 -0.60
N LEU A 562 21.43 29.95 -0.67
CA LEU A 562 22.18 30.91 0.10
C LEU A 562 22.14 30.64 1.61
N LEU A 563 21.00 30.15 2.10
CA LEU A 563 20.76 29.88 3.52
C LEU A 563 21.01 28.43 3.95
N ASP A 564 21.47 27.53 3.06
CA ASP A 564 21.61 26.09 3.33
C ASP A 564 20.31 25.45 3.88
N TYR A 565 19.15 25.89 3.39
CA TYR A 565 17.85 25.43 3.87
C TYR A 565 17.74 23.90 3.90
N ARG A 566 18.16 23.24 2.81
CA ARG A 566 18.11 21.78 2.68
C ARG A 566 18.97 21.09 3.77
N GLY A 567 20.20 21.53 3.95
CA GLY A 567 21.08 20.95 4.96
C GLY A 567 20.56 21.13 6.39
N ILE A 568 19.83 22.21 6.69
CA ILE A 568 19.18 22.40 7.99
C ILE A 568 17.97 21.47 8.12
N ALA A 569 17.13 21.37 7.10
CA ALA A 569 15.96 20.52 7.11
C ALA A 569 16.35 19.03 7.24
N GLU A 570 17.35 18.56 6.51
CA GLU A 570 17.88 17.20 6.62
C GLU A 570 18.38 16.88 8.04
N ARG A 571 19.08 17.82 8.69
CA ARG A 571 19.53 17.66 10.09
C ARG A 571 18.36 17.64 11.06
N ALA A 572 17.33 18.45 10.82
CA ALA A 572 16.12 18.44 11.62
C ALA A 572 15.39 17.09 11.51
N MET A 573 15.27 16.55 10.31
CA MET A 573 14.66 15.24 10.07
C MET A 573 15.47 14.09 10.68
N ALA A 574 16.79 14.21 10.77
CA ALA A 574 17.68 13.21 11.37
C ALA A 574 17.70 13.23 12.91
N LEU A 575 17.02 14.19 13.56
CA LEU A 575 16.94 14.20 15.02
C LEU A 575 16.19 12.98 15.55
N PRO A 576 16.72 12.31 16.60
CA PRO A 576 16.02 11.23 17.25
C PRO A 576 14.74 11.74 17.92
N ILE A 577 13.64 11.02 17.75
CA ILE A 577 12.38 11.28 18.43
C ILE A 577 12.25 10.28 19.57
N ALA A 578 12.47 10.73 20.79
CA ALA A 578 12.31 9.91 21.98
C ALA A 578 10.92 10.10 22.62
N THR A 579 10.31 11.27 22.42
CA THR A 579 9.03 11.65 23.02
C THR A 579 8.11 12.33 22.02
N HIS A 580 6.82 12.39 22.32
CA HIS A 580 5.86 13.18 21.55
C HIS A 580 6.27 14.67 21.46
N TRP A 581 6.88 15.22 22.52
CA TRP A 581 7.39 16.60 22.53
C TRP A 581 8.52 16.83 21.53
N ASP A 582 9.41 15.84 21.33
CA ASP A 582 10.46 15.90 20.31
C ASP A 582 9.87 15.94 18.90
N LEU A 583 8.80 15.16 18.66
CA LEU A 583 8.07 15.16 17.40
C LEU A 583 7.47 16.54 17.12
N LEU A 584 6.72 17.11 18.08
CA LEU A 584 6.09 18.41 17.95
C LEU A 584 7.12 19.54 17.77
N ALA A 585 8.21 19.50 18.53
CA ALA A 585 9.26 20.52 18.46
C ALA A 585 10.02 20.45 17.12
N ARG A 586 10.26 19.24 16.57
CA ARG A 586 10.82 19.07 15.23
C ARG A 586 9.87 19.61 14.16
N ALA A 587 8.59 19.27 14.24
CA ALA A 587 7.57 19.75 13.31
C ALA A 587 7.48 21.29 13.33
N ALA A 588 7.45 21.91 14.50
CA ALA A 588 7.45 23.37 14.66
C ALA A 588 8.71 24.04 14.08
N ALA A 589 9.90 23.43 14.27
CA ALA A 589 11.14 23.96 13.70
C ALA A 589 11.13 23.90 12.16
N LEU A 590 10.65 22.80 11.56
CA LEU A 590 10.54 22.66 10.11
C LEU A 590 9.51 23.62 9.52
N GLU A 591 8.39 23.82 10.21
CA GLU A 591 7.36 24.78 9.80
C GLU A 591 7.89 26.22 9.81
N GLU A 592 8.58 26.62 10.87
CA GLU A 592 9.18 27.96 10.96
C GLU A 592 10.27 28.17 9.90
N LEU A 593 11.07 27.13 9.60
CA LEU A 593 12.04 27.17 8.50
C LEU A 593 11.35 27.43 7.15
N ALA A 594 10.26 26.72 6.85
CA ALA A 594 9.52 26.89 5.61
C ALA A 594 8.87 28.29 5.53
N ARG A 595 8.26 28.76 6.62
CA ARG A 595 7.69 30.10 6.73
C ARG A 595 8.74 31.16 6.45
N LEU A 596 9.90 31.06 7.09
CA LEU A 596 11.00 32.01 6.92
C LEU A 596 11.52 32.04 5.48
N LYS A 597 11.67 30.87 4.84
CA LYS A 597 12.11 30.78 3.45
C LYS A 597 11.14 31.55 2.52
N ARG A 598 9.82 31.38 2.68
CA ARG A 598 8.80 32.15 1.94
C ARG A 598 8.92 33.64 2.19
N ALA A 599 8.96 34.02 3.46
CA ALA A 599 9.05 35.43 3.85
C ALA A 599 10.32 36.15 3.30
N LEU A 600 11.47 35.46 3.37
CA LEU A 600 12.72 35.99 2.83
C LEU A 600 12.71 36.07 1.31
N THR A 601 12.02 35.15 0.62
CA THR A 601 11.80 35.21 -0.83
C THR A 601 10.94 36.42 -1.21
N VAL A 602 9.82 36.63 -0.49
CA VAL A 602 8.98 37.85 -0.68
C VAL A 602 9.80 39.10 -0.46
N SER A 603 10.57 39.17 0.63
CA SER A 603 11.47 40.33 0.92
C SER A 603 12.45 40.60 -0.21
N ALA A 604 13.05 39.55 -0.80
CA ALA A 604 13.99 39.71 -1.91
C ALA A 604 13.31 40.25 -3.18
N LEU A 605 12.12 39.78 -3.49
CA LEU A 605 11.32 40.23 -4.64
C LEU A 605 10.83 41.66 -4.48
N GLU A 606 10.36 42.03 -3.30
CA GLU A 606 9.90 43.41 -2.99
C GLU A 606 11.01 44.44 -3.06
N GLN A 607 12.20 44.11 -2.56
CA GLN A 607 13.36 44.98 -2.60
C GLN A 607 13.93 45.20 -3.99
N SER A 608 13.59 44.33 -4.93
CA SER A 608 14.12 44.35 -6.30
C SER A 608 13.01 44.54 -7.33
N ARG A 609 12.02 45.40 -7.01
CA ARG A 609 10.93 45.73 -7.93
C ARG A 609 11.46 46.21 -9.27
N GLY A 610 10.98 45.61 -10.37
CA GLY A 610 11.40 45.97 -11.73
C GLY A 610 12.65 45.23 -12.22
N ILE A 611 13.25 44.34 -11.41
CA ILE A 611 14.34 43.45 -11.83
C ILE A 611 13.74 42.05 -12.06
N ASP A 612 14.01 41.45 -13.24
CA ASP A 612 13.52 40.12 -13.63
C ASP A 612 14.67 39.09 -13.75
N ALA A 613 15.87 39.41 -13.27
CA ALA A 613 17.02 38.52 -13.23
C ALA A 613 17.16 37.89 -11.83
N PRO A 614 16.91 36.57 -11.64
CA PRO A 614 16.89 35.94 -10.33
C PRO A 614 18.20 36.10 -9.54
N ASP A 615 19.33 35.88 -10.21
CA ASP A 615 20.66 36.01 -9.58
C ASP A 615 20.94 37.40 -9.08
N VAL A 616 20.53 38.45 -9.86
CA VAL A 616 20.67 39.86 -9.46
C VAL A 616 19.81 40.18 -8.26
N ILE A 617 18.59 39.62 -8.19
CA ILE A 617 17.69 39.79 -7.05
C ILE A 617 18.31 39.18 -5.78
N VAL A 618 18.78 37.95 -5.84
CA VAL A 618 19.39 37.24 -4.70
C VAL A 618 20.66 37.95 -4.23
N GLU A 619 21.54 38.37 -5.15
CA GLU A 619 22.79 39.05 -4.81
C GLU A 619 22.55 40.47 -4.26
N SER A 620 21.59 41.22 -4.79
CA SER A 620 21.18 42.52 -4.24
C SER A 620 20.62 42.37 -2.82
N TRP A 621 19.81 41.36 -2.57
CA TRP A 621 19.27 41.07 -1.25
C TRP A 621 20.38 40.65 -0.26
N ARG A 622 21.33 39.81 -0.71
CA ARG A 622 22.51 39.40 0.04
C ARG A 622 23.37 40.58 0.46
N ALA A 623 23.72 41.47 -0.49
CA ALA A 623 24.58 42.61 -0.25
C ALA A 623 24.03 43.55 0.83
N LYS A 624 22.71 43.76 0.89
CA LYS A 624 22.06 44.57 1.90
C LYS A 624 22.08 43.98 3.31
N ARG A 625 22.26 42.65 3.44
CA ARG A 625 22.19 41.90 4.70
C ARG A 625 23.53 41.26 5.09
N GLN A 626 24.63 41.70 4.52
CA GLN A 626 25.93 41.05 4.65
C GLN A 626 26.32 40.79 6.12
N ASP A 627 26.18 41.77 7.02
CA ASP A 627 26.55 41.62 8.43
C ASP A 627 25.72 40.56 9.17
N ALA A 628 24.44 40.45 8.86
CA ALA A 628 23.55 39.46 9.45
C ALA A 628 23.82 38.07 8.86
N LEU A 629 24.10 37.98 7.56
CA LEU A 629 24.46 36.74 6.87
C LEU A 629 25.82 36.21 7.35
N ASP A 630 26.77 37.07 7.66
CA ASP A 630 28.08 36.65 8.19
C ASP A 630 27.94 35.99 9.58
N ARG A 631 27.03 36.51 10.43
CA ARG A 631 26.70 35.87 11.72
C ARG A 631 26.03 34.53 11.51
N TYR A 632 25.03 34.49 10.66
CA TYR A 632 24.30 33.28 10.32
C TYR A 632 25.22 32.19 9.76
N THR A 633 26.12 32.55 8.81
CA THR A 633 27.06 31.62 8.18
C THR A 633 28.05 31.02 9.19
N ARG A 634 28.52 31.83 10.19
CA ARG A 634 29.35 31.31 11.27
C ARG A 634 28.62 30.27 12.11
N LEU A 635 27.37 30.53 12.50
CA LEU A 635 26.55 29.56 13.24
C LEU A 635 26.30 28.25 12.45
N LEU A 636 26.07 28.38 11.15
CA LEU A 636 25.96 27.19 10.28
C LEU A 636 27.26 26.39 10.22
N ALA A 637 28.42 27.07 10.19
CA ALA A 637 29.72 26.40 10.21
C ALA A 637 29.94 25.64 11.53
N GLU A 638 29.57 26.25 12.67
CA GLU A 638 29.61 25.63 13.98
C GLU A 638 28.67 24.39 14.08
N LEU A 639 27.43 24.56 13.55
CA LEU A 639 26.47 23.44 13.48
C LEU A 639 27.01 22.27 12.64
N ARG A 640 27.66 22.56 11.51
CA ARG A 640 28.28 21.53 10.65
C ARG A 640 29.47 20.85 11.34
N ALA A 641 30.26 21.60 12.10
CA ALA A 641 31.44 21.10 12.80
C ALA A 641 31.11 20.25 14.05
N SER A 642 29.90 20.37 14.61
CA SER A 642 29.51 19.70 15.86
C SER A 642 29.32 18.18 15.74
N GLY A 643 29.36 17.61 14.54
CA GLY A 643 29.23 16.16 14.29
C GLY A 643 27.83 15.59 14.51
N GLY A 644 26.87 16.37 15.04
CA GLY A 644 25.46 16.03 15.21
C GLY A 644 24.66 17.26 15.59
N ALA A 645 23.39 17.33 15.16
CA ALA A 645 22.50 18.42 15.53
C ALA A 645 21.70 18.05 16.79
N SER A 646 21.46 19.03 17.67
CA SER A 646 20.41 18.95 18.69
C SER A 646 19.26 19.89 18.32
N LEU A 647 18.09 19.66 18.88
CA LEU A 647 16.94 20.54 18.67
C LEU A 647 17.27 21.99 19.09
N SER A 648 17.98 22.17 20.21
CA SER A 648 18.39 23.50 20.69
C SER A 648 19.29 24.24 19.70
N MET A 649 20.22 23.53 19.04
CA MET A 649 21.11 24.12 18.03
C MET A 649 20.31 24.54 16.79
N LEU A 650 19.37 23.72 16.34
CA LEU A 650 18.49 24.02 15.23
C LEU A 650 17.62 25.25 15.51
N LEU A 651 17.01 25.34 16.71
CA LEU A 651 16.22 26.49 17.11
C LEU A 651 17.02 27.80 17.14
N VAL A 652 18.31 27.74 17.51
CA VAL A 652 19.21 28.91 17.43
C VAL A 652 19.42 29.33 15.97
N VAL A 653 19.67 28.37 15.06
CA VAL A 653 19.85 28.66 13.63
C VAL A 653 18.57 29.27 13.03
N VAL A 654 17.40 28.68 13.34
CA VAL A 654 16.08 29.19 12.90
C VAL A 654 15.86 30.63 13.40
N ARG A 655 16.20 30.90 14.66
CA ARG A 655 16.11 32.25 15.23
C ARG A 655 17.01 33.25 14.51
N GLU A 656 18.25 32.90 14.17
CA GLU A 656 19.14 33.77 13.41
C GLU A 656 18.66 33.99 11.97
N MET A 657 18.03 32.97 11.36
CA MET A 657 17.35 33.15 10.06
C MET A 657 16.20 34.17 10.17
N ALA A 658 15.43 34.15 11.27
CA ALA A 658 14.37 35.15 11.52
C ALA A 658 14.93 36.60 11.70
N VAL A 659 16.17 36.75 12.11
CA VAL A 659 16.82 38.08 12.14
C VAL A 659 17.03 38.65 10.74
N LEU A 660 17.28 37.76 9.74
CA LEU A 660 17.43 38.20 8.33
C LEU A 660 16.13 38.75 7.73
N GLU A 661 14.98 38.36 8.26
CA GLU A 661 13.67 38.90 7.85
C GLU A 661 13.51 40.36 8.26
N ARG A 662 14.11 40.74 9.40
CA ARG A 662 13.98 42.08 9.98
C ARG A 662 15.12 43.03 9.58
N ALA A 663 16.21 42.52 9.06
CA ALA A 663 17.37 43.26 8.60
C ALA A 663 17.15 43.82 7.18
#